data_cf06e527065ce91f2f8900e1dc61f3f6
#
_entry.id   cf06e527065ce91f2f8900e1dc61f3f6
#
_cell.length_a   1.000
_cell.length_b   1.000
_cell.length_c   1.000
_cell.angle_alpha   90.00
_cell.angle_beta   90.00
_cell.angle_gamma   90.00
#
_symmetry.space_group_name_H-M   'P 1'
#
loop_
_entity.id
_entity.type
_entity.pdbx_description
1 polymer ?
#
loop_
_entity_poly.entity_id
_entity_poly.type
_entity_poly.pdbx_seq_one_letter_code
_entity_poly.pdbx_strand_id
1 'polypeptide(L)'
;MIIRLRFYLSLTLCALSFALFSQEFSISGKVMDSNNTPVELANVVIFTEDGTTFFEGTSTDENGFFKLNNLLESTYLIKISFIGYEDFEQKIILSGHLDLKTIQLNETPESLGEVTVIAKKPTITRKPDRLIFNIENTALTEGSTLSVLKNTPGVIVSEGNINIKSAPATVFINNRRVQLTSDELMQLLESAPANSIKSVEVITNPPASYDADSGAVINIIMSKNLVTGYRGNAYTNYTQGVFPRYNVGTSHYFKNNKVNLNVNYNYTNQKINRDQDDVVNYLNPSNEVEEIWRSNVNRNTWSETHNLNLNFDYYIDDKNTLSLTSTGLYTPYFKYQIRNNTNITDANLNFLSRFTADNLSRDNKYNIGSDLIFRHDFDNSANLIFNAHYTTYDYKRDQDVLSNFFDQNNVFNDSSEFNTAANQVTEIITGKVDYSLPINETSSFEAGIKYSNVNTDSDITKLDIINGSEVIDPNNSNAFIYDENVFAAYSNYSKSWEKWDINLGLRVEQTRIEGESVTLSEINTQDYLNWFPNVSISHQILENTSIYGSYKRSITRPSYTDLNPFTFFLNENTVVLGNPNLVPSYRDHYKIGTNFLEYFTVEAYYMNYDGDIVELPRQNNETNVISYTPTNLDKKVDFGFDFAFDYYPTNTWNLYFVTSFYNISEEANFGEGFVELDQWSNYSILQNSFSLLEDRSLNVNFTLTWVGKNLQQLQTVEDRLFSELSVSKTVLNKKGIISLSVEDLFNMQDSDLRLGYLNQSSSSFVDSDNRFIKLGFRYNFGNTKLNTNERTTSAEERQRLKDLN
;
A
#
# COMPACT_ATOMS: atom_id res chain seq x y z
N MET A 1 59.14 50.20 19.03
CA MET A 1 59.89 49.42 18.06
C MET A 1 59.58 47.91 18.07
N ILE A 2 59.24 47.35 19.20
CA ILE A 2 58.89 45.92 19.32
C ILE A 2 57.55 45.53 18.67
N ILE A 3 56.51 46.40 18.60
CA ILE A 3 55.22 46.14 18.04
C ILE A 3 55.25 46.08 16.49
N ARG A 4 56.10 46.91 15.84
CA ARG A 4 56.28 46.89 14.38
C ARG A 4 57.05 45.63 13.90
N LEU A 5 57.92 45.09 14.72
CA LEU A 5 58.64 43.85 14.38
C LEU A 5 57.75 42.60 14.45
N ARG A 6 56.74 42.56 15.37
CA ARG A 6 55.81 41.47 15.48
C ARG A 6 54.82 41.47 14.32
N PHE A 7 54.45 42.65 13.80
CA PHE A 7 53.54 42.77 12.68
C PHE A 7 54.18 42.32 11.35
N TYR A 8 55.50 42.66 11.12
CA TYR A 8 56.20 42.16 9.94
C TYR A 8 56.51 40.66 10.03
N LEU A 9 56.79 40.12 11.23
CA LEU A 9 57.00 38.70 11.39
C LEU A 9 55.72 37.86 11.20
N SER A 10 54.57 38.37 11.61
CA SER A 10 53.26 37.70 11.33
C SER A 10 52.85 37.81 9.86
N LEU A 11 53.18 38.92 9.18
CA LEU A 11 52.90 39.09 7.75
C LEU A 11 53.78 38.20 6.88
N THR A 12 55.07 37.99 7.27
CA THR A 12 55.97 37.05 6.59
C THR A 12 55.59 35.58 6.87
N LEU A 13 55.07 35.23 8.02
CA LEU A 13 54.57 33.89 8.30
C LEU A 13 53.30 33.60 7.52
N CYS A 14 52.39 34.57 7.35
CA CYS A 14 51.20 34.44 6.47
C CYS A 14 51.57 34.37 4.98
N ALA A 15 52.64 35.03 4.55
CA ALA A 15 53.10 34.96 3.15
C ALA A 15 53.82 33.65 2.81
N LEU A 16 54.38 32.93 3.80
CA LEU A 16 54.98 31.61 3.60
C LEU A 16 53.93 30.50 3.57
N SER A 17 52.74 30.72 4.08
CA SER A 17 51.67 29.70 4.04
C SER A 17 50.93 29.61 2.69
N PHE A 18 51.22 30.47 1.72
CA PHE A 18 50.63 30.43 0.36
C PHE A 18 51.50 29.71 -0.69
N ALA A 19 52.63 29.11 -0.33
CA ALA A 19 53.53 28.46 -1.27
C ALA A 19 53.56 26.91 -1.21
N LEU A 20 52.49 26.30 -0.67
CA LEU A 20 52.24 24.89 -0.89
C LEU A 20 51.28 24.71 -2.06
N PHE A 21 51.74 24.99 -3.28
CA PHE A 21 51.11 24.45 -4.47
C PHE A 21 51.31 22.94 -4.42
N SER A 22 50.28 22.20 -4.04
CA SER A 22 50.19 20.77 -4.32
C SER A 22 50.31 20.62 -5.84
N GLN A 23 51.34 19.99 -6.34
CA GLN A 23 51.41 19.65 -7.76
C GLN A 23 50.34 18.60 -8.04
N GLU A 24 49.30 18.97 -8.71
CA GLU A 24 48.27 18.07 -9.16
C GLU A 24 48.67 17.47 -10.49
N PHE A 25 48.68 16.15 -10.55
CA PHE A 25 49.00 15.37 -11.73
C PHE A 25 47.76 14.80 -12.41
N SER A 26 47.92 14.28 -13.61
CA SER A 26 46.84 13.59 -14.31
C SER A 26 47.33 12.30 -14.95
N ILE A 27 46.45 11.33 -15.02
CA ILE A 27 46.61 10.09 -15.78
C ILE A 27 45.63 10.13 -16.94
N SER A 28 46.12 9.87 -18.16
CA SER A 28 45.30 9.77 -19.36
C SER A 28 45.68 8.57 -20.18
N GLY A 29 44.81 8.13 -21.06
CA GLY A 29 45.04 7.02 -21.96
C GLY A 29 43.86 6.77 -22.87
N LYS A 30 44.02 5.77 -23.71
CA LYS A 30 42.97 5.35 -24.67
C LYS A 30 42.76 3.86 -24.57
N VAL A 31 41.50 3.45 -24.42
CA VAL A 31 41.10 2.03 -24.31
C VAL A 31 40.55 1.55 -25.67
N MET A 32 41.11 0.46 -26.17
CA MET A 32 40.75 -0.17 -27.45
C MET A 32 40.49 -1.65 -27.24
N ASP A 33 39.68 -2.26 -28.09
CA ASP A 33 39.55 -3.71 -28.17
C ASP A 33 40.67 -4.38 -28.97
N SER A 34 40.64 -5.71 -29.06
CA SER A 34 41.60 -6.51 -29.83
C SER A 34 41.55 -6.22 -31.36
N ASN A 35 40.50 -5.58 -31.84
CA ASN A 35 40.32 -5.19 -33.24
C ASN A 35 40.67 -3.71 -33.49
N ASN A 36 41.23 -3.01 -32.49
CA ASN A 36 41.52 -1.60 -32.50
C ASN A 36 40.26 -0.70 -32.62
N THR A 37 39.09 -1.18 -32.13
CA THR A 37 37.88 -0.36 -32.00
C THR A 37 37.91 0.34 -30.65
N PRO A 38 37.56 1.65 -30.56
CA PRO A 38 37.47 2.34 -29.26
C PRO A 38 36.43 1.68 -28.38
N VAL A 39 36.76 1.45 -27.10
CA VAL A 39 35.84 0.96 -26.11
C VAL A 39 35.28 2.17 -25.36
N GLU A 40 34.05 2.60 -25.70
CA GLU A 40 33.32 3.68 -25.06
C GLU A 40 32.74 3.20 -23.73
N LEU A 41 32.71 4.08 -22.72
CA LEU A 41 32.16 3.84 -21.37
C LEU A 41 32.87 2.71 -20.61
N ALA A 42 34.12 2.37 -20.94
CA ALA A 42 34.92 1.52 -20.07
C ALA A 42 35.19 2.24 -18.74
N ASN A 43 35.00 1.53 -17.65
CA ASN A 43 35.27 2.08 -16.32
C ASN A 43 36.78 2.13 -16.10
N VAL A 44 37.32 3.28 -15.73
CA VAL A 44 38.72 3.51 -15.36
C VAL A 44 38.75 3.98 -13.91
N VAL A 45 39.29 3.16 -13.03
CA VAL A 45 39.31 3.42 -11.59
C VAL A 45 40.71 3.29 -11.08
N ILE A 46 41.12 4.16 -10.17
CA ILE A 46 42.41 4.05 -9.44
C ILE A 46 42.16 3.82 -7.95
N PHE A 47 42.93 2.92 -7.42
CA PHE A 47 42.96 2.58 -6.00
C PHE A 47 44.30 2.97 -5.37
N THR A 48 44.34 3.02 -4.05
CA THR A 48 45.58 3.08 -3.29
C THR A 48 46.48 1.88 -3.63
N GLU A 49 47.78 1.97 -3.33
CA GLU A 49 48.78 0.94 -3.68
C GLU A 49 48.41 -0.49 -3.27
N ASP A 50 47.69 -0.62 -2.16
CA ASP A 50 47.20 -1.91 -1.63
C ASP A 50 45.99 -2.49 -2.39
N GLY A 51 45.41 -1.69 -3.32
CA GLY A 51 44.23 -2.09 -4.12
C GLY A 51 42.90 -2.14 -3.36
N THR A 52 42.89 -1.68 -2.11
CA THR A 52 41.69 -1.82 -1.24
C THR A 52 40.84 -0.57 -1.16
N THR A 53 41.45 0.62 -1.25
CA THR A 53 40.72 1.89 -1.10
C THR A 53 40.57 2.60 -2.46
N PHE A 54 39.35 2.88 -2.83
CA PHE A 54 39.03 3.68 -4.03
C PHE A 54 39.57 5.09 -3.85
N PHE A 55 40.20 5.63 -4.90
CA PHE A 55 40.74 6.97 -4.88
C PHE A 55 40.00 7.91 -5.86
N GLU A 56 39.92 7.56 -7.15
CA GLU A 56 39.31 8.35 -8.21
C GLU A 56 38.87 7.44 -9.36
N GLY A 57 37.89 7.87 -10.16
CA GLY A 57 37.41 7.10 -11.30
C GLY A 57 36.76 7.94 -12.39
N THR A 58 36.81 7.45 -13.62
CA THR A 58 36.19 8.04 -14.80
C THR A 58 35.75 6.93 -15.75
N SER A 59 35.10 7.31 -16.85
CA SER A 59 34.83 6.43 -17.97
C SER A 59 35.45 6.94 -19.27
N THR A 60 35.66 6.04 -20.23
CA THR A 60 36.14 6.42 -21.56
C THR A 60 35.04 7.11 -22.38
N ASP A 61 35.44 8.07 -23.22
CA ASP A 61 34.55 8.73 -24.18
C ASP A 61 34.29 7.88 -25.45
N GLU A 62 33.52 8.42 -26.39
CA GLU A 62 33.19 7.79 -27.70
C GLU A 62 34.41 7.38 -28.53
N ASN A 63 35.58 7.98 -28.28
CA ASN A 63 36.86 7.67 -28.94
C ASN A 63 37.73 6.74 -28.09
N GLY A 64 37.24 6.28 -26.95
CA GLY A 64 37.93 5.43 -25.98
C GLY A 64 38.90 6.19 -25.07
N PHE A 65 38.93 7.53 -25.06
CA PHE A 65 39.84 8.32 -24.24
C PHE A 65 39.32 8.49 -22.82
N PHE A 66 40.24 8.48 -21.85
CA PHE A 66 39.95 8.84 -20.47
C PHE A 66 41.00 9.78 -19.92
N LYS A 67 40.60 10.53 -18.89
CA LYS A 67 41.49 11.39 -18.13
C LYS A 67 41.06 11.51 -16.67
N LEU A 68 42.00 11.20 -15.77
CA LEU A 68 41.87 11.43 -14.33
C LEU A 68 42.73 12.65 -13.98
N ASN A 69 42.15 13.63 -13.28
CA ASN A 69 42.83 14.87 -12.91
C ASN A 69 43.00 14.95 -11.39
N ASN A 70 43.71 16.00 -10.91
CA ASN A 70 43.84 16.38 -9.50
C ASN A 70 44.45 15.26 -8.62
N LEU A 71 45.37 14.48 -9.19
CA LEU A 71 46.03 13.37 -8.50
C LEU A 71 47.31 13.86 -7.82
N LEU A 72 47.59 13.28 -6.67
CA LEU A 72 48.83 13.54 -5.92
C LEU A 72 49.95 12.59 -6.35
N GLU A 73 51.20 12.96 -6.09
CA GLU A 73 52.33 12.03 -6.26
C GLU A 73 52.19 10.86 -5.32
N SER A 74 51.94 9.67 -5.89
CA SER A 74 51.73 8.43 -5.16
C SER A 74 51.84 7.21 -6.06
N THR A 75 51.82 6.04 -5.48
CA THR A 75 51.62 4.77 -6.21
C THR A 75 50.14 4.41 -6.21
N TYR A 76 49.61 4.21 -7.39
CA TYR A 76 48.19 3.83 -7.61
C TYR A 76 48.11 2.48 -8.30
N LEU A 77 47.04 1.74 -8.02
CA LEU A 77 46.60 0.62 -8.84
C LEU A 77 45.47 1.09 -9.76
N ILE A 78 45.73 1.19 -11.08
CA ILE A 78 44.69 1.43 -12.07
C ILE A 78 44.02 0.13 -12.47
N LYS A 79 42.71 0.15 -12.51
CA LYS A 79 41.88 -0.94 -13.01
C LYS A 79 40.95 -0.42 -14.09
N ILE A 80 40.94 -1.08 -15.26
CA ILE A 80 40.06 -0.76 -16.38
C ILE A 80 39.22 -1.99 -16.65
N SER A 81 37.90 -1.81 -16.63
CA SER A 81 36.95 -2.89 -16.83
C SER A 81 35.85 -2.48 -17.82
N PHE A 82 35.45 -3.42 -18.66
CA PHE A 82 34.30 -3.28 -19.56
C PHE A 82 33.64 -4.64 -19.76
N ILE A 83 32.31 -4.64 -19.91
CA ILE A 83 31.53 -5.88 -20.05
C ILE A 83 31.95 -6.63 -21.29
N GLY A 84 32.32 -7.90 -21.13
CA GLY A 84 32.77 -8.77 -22.21
C GLY A 84 34.27 -8.76 -22.46
N TYR A 85 35.03 -8.05 -21.62
CA TYR A 85 36.48 -7.98 -21.71
C TYR A 85 37.14 -8.38 -20.39
N GLU A 86 38.38 -8.88 -20.47
CA GLU A 86 39.21 -9.11 -19.27
C GLU A 86 39.56 -7.80 -18.61
N ASP A 87 39.48 -7.76 -17.28
CA ASP A 87 39.89 -6.60 -16.49
C ASP A 87 41.39 -6.32 -16.68
N PHE A 88 41.75 -5.09 -17.01
CA PHE A 88 43.13 -4.63 -17.04
C PHE A 88 43.48 -4.01 -15.68
N GLU A 89 44.59 -4.49 -15.10
CA GLU A 89 45.12 -3.95 -13.84
C GLU A 89 46.62 -3.63 -13.98
N GLN A 90 47.02 -2.46 -13.49
CA GLN A 90 48.42 -2.05 -13.53
C GLN A 90 48.76 -1.14 -12.32
N LYS A 91 49.87 -1.41 -11.67
CA LYS A 91 50.46 -0.46 -10.69
C LYS A 91 51.16 0.70 -11.41
N ILE A 92 50.90 1.90 -10.97
CA ILE A 92 51.41 3.15 -11.55
C ILE A 92 52.08 3.97 -10.46
N ILE A 93 53.35 4.36 -10.68
CA ILE A 93 54.01 5.35 -9.85
C ILE A 93 53.84 6.70 -10.52
N LEU A 94 53.02 7.58 -9.93
CA LEU A 94 52.71 8.92 -10.45
C LEU A 94 53.67 9.95 -9.85
N SER A 95 54.61 10.45 -10.63
CA SER A 95 55.52 11.55 -10.28
C SER A 95 55.45 12.74 -11.25
N GLY A 96 54.44 12.76 -12.11
CA GLY A 96 54.18 13.77 -13.12
C GLY A 96 52.90 13.41 -13.90
N HIS A 97 52.54 14.23 -14.90
CA HIS A 97 51.46 13.86 -15.83
C HIS A 97 51.85 12.59 -16.59
N LEU A 98 50.99 11.57 -16.58
CA LEU A 98 51.25 10.26 -17.17
C LEU A 98 50.23 9.95 -18.26
N ASP A 99 50.75 9.65 -19.44
CA ASP A 99 49.96 9.12 -20.58
C ASP A 99 50.24 7.59 -20.71
N LEU A 100 49.21 6.81 -20.42
CA LEU A 100 49.26 5.32 -20.53
C LEU A 100 49.18 4.87 -22.00
N LYS A 101 49.03 5.79 -22.96
CA LYS A 101 48.82 5.55 -24.39
C LYS A 101 47.59 4.65 -24.63
N THR A 102 47.76 3.65 -25.51
CA THR A 102 46.67 2.72 -25.83
C THR A 102 46.74 1.48 -24.96
N ILE A 103 45.66 1.22 -24.22
CA ILE A 103 45.45 0.03 -23.43
C ILE A 103 44.49 -0.84 -24.20
N GLN A 104 44.89 -2.08 -24.44
CA GLN A 104 44.10 -3.04 -25.20
C GLN A 104 43.37 -3.98 -24.23
N LEU A 105 42.05 -4.05 -24.32
CA LEU A 105 41.25 -5.03 -23.60
C LEU A 105 41.02 -6.25 -24.48
N ASN A 106 41.30 -7.43 -23.97
CA ASN A 106 41.04 -8.69 -24.64
C ASN A 106 39.58 -9.12 -24.40
N GLU A 107 38.90 -9.54 -25.48
CA GLU A 107 37.58 -10.15 -25.32
C GLU A 107 37.70 -11.45 -24.53
N THR A 108 36.90 -11.62 -23.50
CA THR A 108 36.79 -12.90 -22.77
C THR A 108 35.98 -13.88 -23.64
N PRO A 109 36.55 -15.03 -24.07
CA PRO A 109 35.79 -16.07 -24.77
C PRO A 109 34.81 -16.81 -23.83
N GLU A 110 34.79 -16.49 -22.55
CA GLU A 110 33.75 -17.02 -21.67
C GLU A 110 32.40 -16.44 -22.03
N SER A 111 31.48 -17.33 -22.41
CA SER A 111 30.07 -17.01 -22.45
C SER A 111 29.78 -16.19 -21.20
N LEU A 112 29.34 -14.94 -21.38
CA LEU A 112 28.82 -14.07 -20.31
C LEU A 112 28.08 -14.98 -19.36
N GLY A 113 28.64 -15.24 -18.17
CA GLY A 113 28.02 -16.08 -17.19
C GLY A 113 26.59 -15.62 -17.06
N GLU A 114 25.68 -16.52 -17.36
CA GLU A 114 24.26 -16.29 -17.32
C GLU A 114 23.95 -15.61 -16.00
N VAL A 115 23.62 -14.33 -16.06
CA VAL A 115 23.31 -13.60 -14.86
C VAL A 115 22.05 -14.19 -14.28
N THR A 116 22.29 -15.02 -13.29
CA THR A 116 21.27 -15.78 -12.61
C THR A 116 20.43 -14.77 -11.86
N VAL A 117 19.18 -14.51 -12.31
CA VAL A 117 18.17 -13.95 -11.40
C VAL A 117 17.94 -15.03 -10.34
N ILE A 118 18.75 -14.99 -9.30
CA ILE A 118 18.53 -15.81 -8.12
C ILE A 118 17.31 -15.21 -7.47
N ALA A 119 16.22 -15.97 -7.38
CA ALA A 119 15.07 -15.54 -6.62
C ALA A 119 15.54 -15.18 -5.20
N LYS A 120 15.38 -13.93 -4.83
CA LYS A 120 15.73 -13.44 -3.51
C LYS A 120 14.67 -13.89 -2.52
N LYS A 121 15.03 -14.03 -1.27
CA LYS A 121 14.06 -14.15 -0.19
C LYS A 121 13.54 -12.75 0.19
N PRO A 122 12.30 -12.65 0.66
CA PRO A 122 11.81 -11.40 1.23
C PRO A 122 12.71 -10.98 2.40
N THR A 123 12.94 -9.68 2.55
CA THR A 123 13.68 -9.13 3.69
C THR A 123 12.87 -8.05 4.36
N ILE A 124 12.99 -7.95 5.68
CA ILE A 124 12.31 -6.97 6.50
C ILE A 124 13.34 -5.98 7.03
N THR A 125 13.10 -4.70 6.78
CA THR A 125 13.87 -3.60 7.36
C THR A 125 12.95 -2.79 8.26
N ARG A 126 13.32 -2.58 9.51
CA ARG A 126 12.53 -1.79 10.47
C ARG A 126 13.11 -0.41 10.65
N LYS A 127 12.22 0.59 10.69
CA LYS A 127 12.50 1.97 11.07
C LYS A 127 11.55 2.39 12.17
N PRO A 128 11.82 3.46 12.93
CA PRO A 128 10.96 3.88 14.03
C PRO A 128 9.51 4.15 13.63
N ASP A 129 9.27 4.61 12.39
CA ASP A 129 7.98 4.98 11.85
C ASP A 129 7.34 3.90 10.97
N ARG A 130 8.13 2.93 10.46
CA ARG A 130 7.69 1.96 9.46
C ARG A 130 8.44 0.64 9.46
N LEU A 131 7.79 -0.36 8.88
CA LEU A 131 8.39 -1.62 8.44
C LEU A 131 8.47 -1.60 6.91
N ILE A 132 9.62 -1.95 6.35
CA ILE A 132 9.84 -2.09 4.90
C ILE A 132 9.98 -3.57 4.57
N PHE A 133 9.03 -4.11 3.84
CA PHE A 133 9.01 -5.49 3.36
C PHE A 133 9.51 -5.52 1.93
N ASN A 134 10.76 -5.89 1.71
CA ASN A 134 11.38 -5.98 0.39
C ASN A 134 11.05 -7.32 -0.25
N ILE A 135 10.41 -7.28 -1.41
CA ILE A 135 9.95 -8.49 -2.11
C ILE A 135 10.47 -8.58 -3.55
N GLU A 136 11.24 -7.60 -3.99
CA GLU A 136 11.76 -7.57 -5.36
C GLU A 136 12.53 -8.85 -5.71
N ASN A 137 12.14 -9.49 -6.81
CA ASN A 137 12.69 -10.78 -7.26
C ASN A 137 12.48 -11.96 -6.29
N THR A 138 11.46 -11.92 -5.45
CA THR A 138 11.05 -13.04 -4.57
C THR A 138 9.90 -13.84 -5.19
N ALA A 139 9.59 -15.01 -4.61
CA ALA A 139 8.43 -15.80 -5.04
C ALA A 139 7.08 -15.08 -4.84
N LEU A 140 7.00 -14.15 -3.89
CA LEU A 140 5.80 -13.36 -3.62
C LEU A 140 5.41 -12.45 -4.80
N THR A 141 6.36 -12.11 -5.67
CA THR A 141 6.09 -11.29 -6.87
C THR A 141 5.39 -12.03 -8.00
N GLU A 142 5.11 -13.32 -7.83
CA GLU A 142 4.40 -14.14 -8.83
C GLU A 142 2.88 -14.10 -8.69
N GLY A 143 2.38 -13.43 -7.65
CA GLY A 143 0.97 -13.26 -7.39
C GLY A 143 0.40 -11.92 -7.84
N SER A 144 -0.76 -11.59 -7.28
CA SER A 144 -1.34 -10.25 -7.33
C SER A 144 -0.71 -9.35 -6.25
N THR A 145 -0.89 -8.06 -6.39
CA THR A 145 -0.51 -7.10 -5.34
C THR A 145 -1.25 -7.39 -4.03
N LEU A 146 -2.51 -7.82 -4.11
CA LEU A 146 -3.29 -8.22 -2.94
C LEU A 146 -2.67 -9.42 -2.21
N SER A 147 -2.20 -10.42 -2.97
CA SER A 147 -1.49 -11.58 -2.40
C SER A 147 -0.21 -11.15 -1.65
N VAL A 148 0.52 -10.15 -2.19
CA VAL A 148 1.67 -9.57 -1.49
C VAL A 148 1.24 -8.90 -0.18
N LEU A 149 0.16 -8.13 -0.19
CA LEU A 149 -0.32 -7.46 1.04
C LEU A 149 -0.75 -8.47 2.11
N LYS A 150 -1.43 -9.55 1.73
CA LYS A 150 -1.77 -10.64 2.66
C LYS A 150 -0.54 -11.29 3.31
N ASN A 151 0.59 -11.30 2.60
CA ASN A 151 1.86 -11.83 3.10
C ASN A 151 2.74 -10.73 3.74
N THR A 152 2.30 -9.48 3.73
CA THR A 152 3.08 -8.38 4.31
C THR A 152 2.92 -8.37 5.83
N PRO A 153 4.03 -8.37 6.59
CA PRO A 153 3.98 -8.39 8.04
C PRO A 153 3.16 -7.25 8.62
N GLY A 154 2.21 -7.57 9.48
CA GLY A 154 1.33 -6.61 10.15
C GLY A 154 0.14 -6.14 9.32
N VAL A 155 -0.04 -6.61 8.09
CA VAL A 155 -1.20 -6.31 7.25
C VAL A 155 -2.23 -7.43 7.36
N ILE A 156 -3.49 -7.07 7.60
CA ILE A 156 -4.64 -7.97 7.60
C ILE A 156 -5.57 -7.55 6.47
N VAL A 157 -5.88 -8.48 5.58
CA VAL A 157 -6.86 -8.30 4.51
C VAL A 157 -8.04 -9.21 4.80
N SER A 158 -9.18 -8.65 5.16
CA SER A 158 -10.41 -9.41 5.41
C SER A 158 -11.65 -8.59 5.08
N GLU A 159 -12.67 -9.24 4.54
CA GLU A 159 -13.99 -8.67 4.26
C GLU A 159 -13.97 -7.36 3.43
N GLY A 160 -13.05 -7.30 2.46
CA GLY A 160 -12.90 -6.11 1.62
C GLY A 160 -12.11 -4.97 2.24
N ASN A 161 -11.62 -5.13 3.46
CA ASN A 161 -10.84 -4.12 4.18
C ASN A 161 -9.37 -4.50 4.28
N ILE A 162 -8.51 -3.49 4.28
CA ILE A 162 -7.08 -3.62 4.50
C ILE A 162 -6.73 -2.87 5.79
N ASN A 163 -6.24 -3.61 6.76
CA ASN A 163 -5.90 -3.08 8.07
C ASN A 163 -4.41 -3.30 8.36
N ILE A 164 -3.83 -2.41 9.14
CA ILE A 164 -2.59 -2.65 9.85
C ILE A 164 -2.96 -2.98 11.29
N LYS A 165 -2.88 -4.27 11.63
CA LYS A 165 -3.43 -4.83 12.88
C LYS A 165 -4.94 -4.55 12.96
N SER A 166 -5.41 -3.78 13.96
CA SER A 166 -6.80 -3.36 14.15
C SER A 166 -7.17 -2.05 13.43
N ALA A 167 -6.17 -1.29 12.93
CA ALA A 167 -6.40 0.03 12.37
C ALA A 167 -6.59 -0.03 10.84
N PRO A 168 -7.62 0.62 10.27
CA PRO A 168 -7.76 0.77 8.83
C PRO A 168 -6.53 1.43 8.21
N ALA A 169 -6.08 0.92 7.06
CA ALA A 169 -4.90 1.40 6.37
C ALA A 169 -5.27 2.14 5.08
N THR A 170 -4.65 3.30 4.87
CA THR A 170 -4.72 4.01 3.60
C THR A 170 -3.63 3.48 2.66
N VAL A 171 -4.01 3.08 1.45
CA VAL A 171 -3.06 2.52 0.47
C VAL A 171 -2.50 3.62 -0.41
N PHE A 172 -1.17 3.58 -0.58
CA PHE A 172 -0.39 4.44 -1.46
C PHE A 172 0.39 3.60 -2.45
N ILE A 173 0.63 4.14 -3.64
CA ILE A 173 1.55 3.57 -4.63
C ILE A 173 2.58 4.64 -4.97
N ASN A 174 3.86 4.36 -4.73
CA ASN A 174 4.96 5.33 -4.89
C ASN A 174 4.71 6.68 -4.19
N ASN A 175 4.28 6.63 -2.91
CA ASN A 175 3.91 7.78 -2.08
C ASN A 175 2.69 8.58 -2.57
N ARG A 176 1.83 7.98 -3.40
CA ARG A 176 0.60 8.61 -3.91
C ARG A 176 -0.59 7.82 -3.39
N ARG A 177 -1.55 8.52 -2.78
CA ARG A 177 -2.77 7.91 -2.29
C ARG A 177 -3.59 7.33 -3.43
N VAL A 178 -4.08 6.13 -3.25
CA VAL A 178 -5.05 5.50 -4.17
C VAL A 178 -6.44 5.97 -3.78
N GLN A 179 -7.06 6.76 -4.65
CA GLN A 179 -8.42 7.32 -4.43
C GLN A 179 -9.46 6.37 -5.01
N LEU A 180 -9.76 5.31 -4.29
CA LEU A 180 -10.72 4.27 -4.67
C LEU A 180 -11.57 3.92 -3.45
N THR A 181 -12.80 3.46 -3.69
CA THR A 181 -13.59 2.80 -2.65
C THR A 181 -12.93 1.49 -2.22
N SER A 182 -13.30 0.94 -1.07
CA SER A 182 -12.70 -0.30 -0.57
C SER A 182 -12.82 -1.45 -1.58
N ASP A 183 -13.98 -1.63 -2.19
CA ASP A 183 -14.22 -2.69 -3.19
C ASP A 183 -13.38 -2.50 -4.45
N GLU A 184 -13.23 -1.27 -4.91
CA GLU A 184 -12.43 -0.96 -6.09
C GLU A 184 -10.94 -1.09 -5.82
N LEU A 185 -10.51 -0.69 -4.62
CA LEU A 185 -9.14 -0.90 -4.16
C LEU A 185 -8.82 -2.40 -4.13
N MET A 186 -9.71 -3.22 -3.60
CA MET A 186 -9.55 -4.68 -3.61
C MET A 186 -9.47 -5.22 -5.04
N GLN A 187 -10.34 -4.76 -5.96
CA GLN A 187 -10.30 -5.15 -7.37
C GLN A 187 -9.00 -4.69 -8.05
N LEU A 188 -8.55 -3.47 -7.79
CA LEU A 188 -7.26 -2.96 -8.28
C LEU A 188 -6.11 -3.84 -7.80
N LEU A 189 -6.03 -4.11 -6.51
CA LEU A 189 -4.94 -4.86 -5.89
C LEU A 189 -4.94 -6.35 -6.30
N GLU A 190 -6.11 -6.95 -6.47
CA GLU A 190 -6.22 -8.33 -6.97
C GLU A 190 -5.84 -8.41 -8.45
N SER A 191 -6.21 -7.40 -9.24
CA SER A 191 -5.87 -7.35 -10.66
C SER A 191 -4.42 -6.93 -10.90
N ALA A 192 -3.84 -6.05 -10.08
CA ALA A 192 -2.48 -5.55 -10.28
C ALA A 192 -1.42 -6.63 -10.03
N PRO A 193 -0.46 -6.81 -10.97
CA PRO A 193 0.58 -7.83 -10.82
C PRO A 193 1.63 -7.42 -9.79
N ALA A 194 2.04 -8.36 -8.95
CA ALA A 194 3.07 -8.14 -7.94
C ALA A 194 4.50 -8.02 -8.50
N ASN A 195 4.74 -8.44 -9.74
CA ASN A 195 6.07 -8.50 -10.36
C ASN A 195 6.76 -7.13 -10.57
N SER A 196 6.00 -6.06 -10.46
CA SER A 196 6.50 -4.69 -10.54
C SER A 196 6.71 -4.04 -9.16
N ILE A 197 6.49 -4.77 -8.07
CA ILE A 197 6.68 -4.26 -6.72
C ILE A 197 8.12 -4.50 -6.27
N LYS A 198 8.74 -3.43 -5.74
CA LYS A 198 10.04 -3.50 -5.06
C LYS A 198 9.85 -3.87 -3.59
N SER A 199 9.01 -3.11 -2.90
CA SER A 199 8.76 -3.28 -1.47
C SER A 199 7.39 -2.77 -1.08
N VAL A 200 6.91 -3.23 0.06
CA VAL A 200 5.75 -2.68 0.75
C VAL A 200 6.23 -2.03 2.05
N GLU A 201 5.91 -0.76 2.22
CA GLU A 201 6.17 -0.05 3.47
C GLU A 201 4.90 -0.04 4.31
N VAL A 202 4.96 -0.61 5.50
CA VAL A 202 3.90 -0.56 6.51
C VAL A 202 4.23 0.56 7.47
N ILE A 203 3.62 1.73 7.26
CA ILE A 203 3.93 2.97 7.97
C ILE A 203 2.89 3.17 9.07
N THR A 204 3.25 2.82 10.29
CA THR A 204 2.36 2.97 11.45
C THR A 204 2.33 4.40 11.99
N ASN A 205 3.35 5.19 11.69
CA ASN A 205 3.46 6.60 12.09
C ASN A 205 3.86 7.47 10.88
N PRO A 206 2.96 7.71 9.88
CA PRO A 206 3.28 8.50 8.70
C PRO A 206 3.70 9.93 9.06
N PRO A 207 4.77 10.48 8.42
CA PRO A 207 5.19 11.87 8.60
C PRO A 207 4.10 12.89 8.23
N ALA A 208 4.25 14.17 8.64
CA ALA A 208 3.27 15.23 8.39
C ALA A 208 3.09 15.58 6.89
N SER A 209 3.97 15.11 6.01
CA SER A 209 3.84 15.21 4.55
C SER A 209 2.73 14.31 3.97
N TYR A 210 2.29 13.28 4.71
CA TYR A 210 1.09 12.52 4.40
C TYR A 210 -0.15 13.26 4.90
N ASP A 211 -1.31 12.96 4.32
CA ASP A 211 -2.57 13.56 4.76
C ASP A 211 -2.91 13.13 6.20
N ALA A 212 -3.58 14.01 6.93
CA ALA A 212 -3.92 13.74 8.33
C ALA A 212 -4.90 12.57 8.49
N ASP A 213 -5.71 12.29 7.46
CA ASP A 213 -6.60 11.13 7.37
C ASP A 213 -5.88 9.82 7.04
N SER A 214 -4.57 9.87 6.71
CA SER A 214 -3.73 8.70 6.56
C SER A 214 -3.29 8.20 7.93
N GLY A 215 -4.19 7.57 8.64
CA GLY A 215 -3.96 7.08 10.02
C GLY A 215 -2.83 6.08 10.12
N ALA A 216 -2.92 5.00 9.36
CA ALA A 216 -1.86 4.04 9.07
C ALA A 216 -1.74 3.92 7.54
N VAL A 217 -0.55 3.71 7.01
CA VAL A 217 -0.29 3.75 5.57
C VAL A 217 0.39 2.48 5.12
N ILE A 218 -0.12 1.90 4.04
CA ILE A 218 0.57 0.88 3.26
C ILE A 218 1.04 1.55 1.97
N ASN A 219 2.36 1.70 1.80
CA ASN A 219 2.93 2.32 0.63
C ASN A 219 3.61 1.26 -0.25
N ILE A 220 3.05 0.99 -1.40
CA ILE A 220 3.57 0.01 -2.37
C ILE A 220 4.59 0.72 -3.24
N ILE A 221 5.86 0.39 -3.06
CA ILE A 221 6.96 0.95 -3.85
C ILE A 221 7.18 0.07 -5.07
N MET A 222 7.01 0.65 -6.24
CA MET A 222 7.24 -0.02 -7.51
C MET A 222 8.72 -0.08 -7.85
N SER A 223 9.15 -1.15 -8.49
CA SER A 223 10.52 -1.32 -8.98
C SER A 223 10.88 -0.23 -9.99
N LYS A 224 11.98 0.47 -9.77
CA LYS A 224 12.49 1.45 -10.74
C LYS A 224 13.27 0.73 -11.83
N ASN A 225 13.07 1.13 -13.06
CA ASN A 225 13.92 0.68 -14.15
C ASN A 225 15.27 1.42 -14.07
N LEU A 226 16.31 0.75 -13.56
CA LEU A 226 17.65 1.34 -13.39
C LEU A 226 18.48 1.29 -14.66
N VAL A 227 18.03 0.56 -15.68
CA VAL A 227 18.85 0.21 -16.83
C VAL A 227 18.21 0.70 -18.12
N THR A 228 19.05 1.24 -19.01
CA THR A 228 18.66 1.67 -20.35
C THR A 228 18.29 0.47 -21.24
N GLY A 229 17.27 0.64 -22.09
CA GLY A 229 16.78 -0.36 -23.01
C GLY A 229 15.32 -0.74 -22.76
N TYR A 230 14.88 -1.79 -23.43
CA TYR A 230 13.52 -2.31 -23.34
C TYR A 230 13.49 -3.68 -22.69
N ARG A 231 12.57 -3.89 -21.77
CA ARG A 231 12.19 -5.18 -21.19
C ARG A 231 10.69 -5.27 -21.02
N GLY A 232 10.18 -6.49 -20.91
CA GLY A 232 8.77 -6.69 -20.61
C GLY A 232 8.51 -8.08 -20.04
N ASN A 233 7.28 -8.27 -19.62
CA ASN A 233 6.77 -9.60 -19.28
C ASN A 233 5.31 -9.74 -19.74
N ALA A 234 4.89 -10.97 -19.92
CA ALA A 234 3.49 -11.36 -20.09
C ALA A 234 3.21 -12.48 -19.09
N TYR A 235 2.03 -12.49 -18.53
CA TYR A 235 1.65 -13.47 -17.51
C TYR A 235 0.17 -13.85 -17.63
N THR A 236 -0.13 -15.02 -17.11
CA THR A 236 -1.50 -15.51 -16.96
C THR A 236 -1.63 -16.27 -15.65
N ASN A 237 -2.76 -16.08 -14.98
CA ASN A 237 -3.11 -16.80 -13.77
C ASN A 237 -4.48 -17.45 -13.95
N TYR A 238 -4.59 -18.68 -13.50
CA TYR A 238 -5.84 -19.41 -13.34
C TYR A 238 -6.06 -19.67 -11.87
N THR A 239 -7.23 -19.30 -11.35
CA THR A 239 -7.62 -19.57 -9.97
C THR A 239 -8.89 -20.41 -9.95
N GLN A 240 -8.90 -21.49 -9.17
CA GLN A 240 -10.05 -22.36 -8.96
C GLN A 240 -10.46 -22.28 -7.49
N GLY A 241 -11.49 -21.51 -7.21
CA GLY A 241 -12.29 -21.58 -6.01
C GLY A 241 -13.60 -22.34 -6.29
N VAL A 242 -14.74 -21.86 -5.81
CA VAL A 242 -16.06 -22.37 -6.22
C VAL A 242 -16.22 -22.22 -7.73
N PHE A 243 -15.77 -21.08 -8.28
CA PHE A 243 -15.77 -20.82 -9.72
C PHE A 243 -14.37 -20.52 -10.26
N PRO A 244 -14.11 -20.78 -11.55
CA PRO A 244 -12.86 -20.42 -12.18
C PRO A 244 -12.74 -18.89 -12.36
N ARG A 245 -11.51 -18.38 -12.19
CA ARG A 245 -11.13 -16.97 -12.35
C ARG A 245 -9.88 -16.90 -13.23
N TYR A 246 -9.84 -15.92 -14.13
CA TYR A 246 -8.76 -15.75 -15.10
C TYR A 246 -8.17 -14.35 -14.99
N ASN A 247 -6.85 -14.27 -15.03
CA ASN A 247 -6.12 -13.01 -15.03
C ASN A 247 -5.02 -13.11 -16.09
N VAL A 248 -4.95 -12.12 -16.99
CA VAL A 248 -3.95 -12.04 -18.06
C VAL A 248 -3.42 -10.62 -18.12
N GLY A 249 -2.11 -10.47 -18.23
CA GLY A 249 -1.54 -9.14 -18.30
C GLY A 249 -0.16 -9.08 -18.93
N THR A 250 0.30 -7.84 -19.13
CA THR A 250 1.61 -7.55 -19.70
C THR A 250 2.18 -6.27 -19.09
N SER A 251 3.49 -6.25 -18.90
CA SER A 251 4.23 -5.08 -18.42
C SER A 251 5.35 -4.74 -19.39
N HIS A 252 5.52 -3.47 -19.69
CA HIS A 252 6.51 -2.95 -20.60
C HIS A 252 7.30 -1.83 -19.94
N TYR A 253 8.61 -1.94 -19.97
CA TYR A 253 9.54 -1.00 -19.39
C TYR A 253 10.52 -0.52 -20.47
N PHE A 254 10.64 0.77 -20.63
CA PHE A 254 11.60 1.40 -21.52
C PHE A 254 12.31 2.54 -20.80
N LYS A 255 13.63 2.59 -20.92
CA LYS A 255 14.43 3.68 -20.38
C LYS A 255 15.55 4.06 -21.31
N ASN A 256 15.78 5.36 -21.45
CA ASN A 256 17.00 5.95 -22.00
C ASN A 256 17.43 7.16 -21.14
N ASN A 257 18.38 7.93 -21.61
CA ASN A 257 18.91 9.10 -20.86
C ASN A 257 17.88 10.23 -20.67
N LYS A 258 16.80 10.27 -21.46
CA LYS A 258 15.78 11.33 -21.42
C LYS A 258 14.41 10.84 -20.97
N VAL A 259 14.13 9.55 -21.09
CA VAL A 259 12.79 9.02 -20.86
C VAL A 259 12.87 7.74 -20.06
N ASN A 260 11.98 7.61 -19.06
CA ASN A 260 11.67 6.34 -18.39
C ASN A 260 10.17 6.11 -18.50
N LEU A 261 9.78 5.00 -19.11
CA LEU A 261 8.37 4.62 -19.34
C LEU A 261 8.11 3.24 -18.75
N ASN A 262 7.03 3.13 -17.99
CA ASN A 262 6.50 1.87 -17.49
C ASN A 262 4.99 1.84 -17.79
N VAL A 263 4.55 0.82 -18.52
CA VAL A 263 3.14 0.57 -18.84
C VAL A 263 2.79 -0.83 -18.40
N ASN A 264 1.77 -0.96 -17.56
CA ASN A 264 1.23 -2.23 -17.11
C ASN A 264 -0.25 -2.29 -17.49
N TYR A 265 -0.65 -3.35 -18.18
CA TYR A 265 -2.04 -3.63 -18.50
C TYR A 265 -2.42 -5.01 -18.00
N ASN A 266 -3.63 -5.10 -17.47
CA ASN A 266 -4.17 -6.33 -16.94
C ASN A 266 -5.67 -6.44 -17.24
N TYR A 267 -6.12 -7.64 -17.53
CA TYR A 267 -7.51 -8.03 -17.66
C TYR A 267 -7.82 -9.17 -16.71
N THR A 268 -8.90 -9.01 -15.94
CA THR A 268 -9.41 -10.03 -15.03
C THR A 268 -10.85 -10.34 -15.36
N ASN A 269 -11.17 -11.63 -15.46
CA ASN A 269 -12.53 -12.14 -15.55
C ASN A 269 -12.74 -13.14 -14.42
N GLN A 270 -13.76 -12.91 -13.58
CA GLN A 270 -13.99 -13.73 -12.42
C GLN A 270 -15.45 -13.87 -12.05
N LYS A 271 -15.75 -14.96 -11.37
CA LYS A 271 -16.98 -15.18 -10.63
C LYS A 271 -16.62 -15.66 -9.22
N ILE A 272 -17.18 -14.98 -8.20
CA ILE A 272 -16.94 -15.26 -6.78
C ILE A 272 -18.28 -15.63 -6.15
N ASN A 273 -18.27 -16.65 -5.28
CA ASN A 273 -19.40 -17.01 -4.45
C ASN A 273 -19.24 -16.47 -3.03
N ARG A 274 -20.33 -16.13 -2.38
CA ARG A 274 -20.39 -15.88 -0.93
C ARG A 274 -21.68 -16.49 -0.42
N ASP A 275 -21.56 -17.35 0.57
CA ASP A 275 -22.68 -17.91 1.31
C ASP A 275 -22.70 -17.33 2.72
N GLN A 276 -23.89 -16.98 3.20
CA GLN A 276 -24.08 -16.37 4.50
C GLN A 276 -25.32 -16.94 5.15
N ASP A 277 -25.17 -17.39 6.39
CA ASP A 277 -26.27 -17.86 7.24
C ASP A 277 -26.47 -16.87 8.38
N ASP A 278 -27.65 -16.20 8.40
CA ASP A 278 -28.01 -15.23 9.41
C ASP A 278 -29.09 -15.77 10.32
N VAL A 279 -28.98 -15.44 11.60
CA VAL A 279 -30.03 -15.66 12.60
C VAL A 279 -30.32 -14.33 13.31
N VAL A 280 -31.55 -13.85 13.25
CA VAL A 280 -32.01 -12.66 13.95
C VAL A 280 -33.12 -13.03 14.89
N ASN A 281 -32.99 -12.72 16.17
CA ASN A 281 -34.01 -12.88 17.16
C ASN A 281 -34.73 -11.54 17.39
N TYR A 282 -35.95 -11.38 16.88
CA TYR A 282 -36.76 -10.21 17.14
C TYR A 282 -37.40 -10.34 18.51
N LEU A 283 -37.39 -9.25 19.29
CA LEU A 283 -37.77 -9.23 20.70
C LEU A 283 -39.07 -8.46 20.88
N ASN A 284 -39.93 -8.94 21.77
CA ASN A 284 -41.11 -8.19 22.22
C ASN A 284 -40.70 -7.05 23.17
N PRO A 285 -41.60 -6.13 23.55
CA PRO A 285 -41.30 -5.03 24.49
C PRO A 285 -40.84 -5.49 25.89
N SER A 286 -40.96 -6.75 26.22
CA SER A 286 -40.44 -7.35 27.47
C SER A 286 -39.03 -7.93 27.31
N ASN A 287 -38.38 -7.73 26.13
CA ASN A 287 -37.09 -8.31 25.76
C ASN A 287 -37.10 -9.85 25.71
N GLU A 288 -38.25 -10.49 25.42
CA GLU A 288 -38.35 -11.89 25.15
C GLU A 288 -38.39 -12.15 23.66
N VAL A 289 -37.80 -13.25 23.18
CA VAL A 289 -37.81 -13.61 21.76
C VAL A 289 -39.26 -13.87 21.31
N GLU A 290 -39.71 -13.12 20.33
CA GLU A 290 -41.02 -13.24 19.70
C GLU A 290 -40.93 -14.03 18.38
N GLU A 291 -39.99 -13.64 17.51
CA GLU A 291 -39.75 -14.32 16.25
C GLU A 291 -38.25 -14.60 16.07
N ILE A 292 -37.95 -15.69 15.39
CA ILE A 292 -36.61 -16.09 14.99
C ILE A 292 -36.59 -16.20 13.48
N TRP A 293 -35.80 -15.32 12.84
CA TRP A 293 -35.59 -15.29 11.41
C TRP A 293 -34.28 -15.99 11.08
N ARG A 294 -34.34 -17.03 10.25
CA ARG A 294 -33.15 -17.74 9.74
C ARG A 294 -33.05 -17.57 8.25
N SER A 295 -32.07 -16.86 7.81
CA SER A 295 -31.82 -16.51 6.42
C SER A 295 -30.60 -17.26 5.89
N ASN A 296 -30.75 -17.88 4.73
CA ASN A 296 -29.61 -18.30 3.92
C ASN A 296 -29.49 -17.35 2.73
N VAL A 297 -28.35 -16.67 2.62
CA VAL A 297 -28.08 -15.66 1.60
C VAL A 297 -26.91 -16.12 0.73
N ASN A 298 -27.19 -16.45 -0.54
CA ASN A 298 -26.17 -16.78 -1.52
C ASN A 298 -25.94 -15.60 -2.46
N ARG A 299 -24.73 -15.06 -2.49
CA ARG A 299 -24.32 -14.00 -3.39
C ARG A 299 -23.30 -14.52 -4.41
N ASN A 300 -23.63 -14.39 -5.69
CA ASN A 300 -22.70 -14.62 -6.79
C ASN A 300 -22.33 -13.28 -7.43
N THR A 301 -21.03 -13.01 -7.56
CA THR A 301 -20.53 -11.79 -8.16
C THR A 301 -19.71 -12.12 -9.40
N TRP A 302 -20.07 -11.58 -10.57
CA TRP A 302 -19.32 -11.66 -11.82
C TRP A 302 -18.66 -10.31 -12.09
N SER A 303 -17.43 -10.31 -12.51
CA SER A 303 -16.76 -9.06 -12.94
C SER A 303 -15.78 -9.27 -14.08
N GLU A 304 -15.74 -8.26 -14.95
CA GLU A 304 -14.69 -8.06 -15.93
C GLU A 304 -14.01 -6.74 -15.64
N THR A 305 -12.70 -6.77 -15.43
CA THR A 305 -11.95 -5.58 -15.01
C THR A 305 -10.74 -5.40 -15.90
N HIS A 306 -10.57 -4.17 -16.41
CA HIS A 306 -9.38 -3.71 -17.09
C HIS A 306 -8.63 -2.74 -16.19
N ASN A 307 -7.36 -2.97 -16.00
CA ASN A 307 -6.48 -2.11 -15.23
C ASN A 307 -5.31 -1.65 -16.09
N LEU A 308 -5.07 -0.34 -16.13
CA LEU A 308 -3.94 0.27 -16.84
C LEU A 308 -3.18 1.17 -15.88
N ASN A 309 -1.87 0.92 -15.74
CA ASN A 309 -0.98 1.80 -14.99
C ASN A 309 0.11 2.32 -15.93
N LEU A 310 0.26 3.63 -15.97
CA LEU A 310 1.26 4.35 -16.74
C LEU A 310 2.15 5.15 -15.78
N ASN A 311 3.47 4.98 -15.89
CA ASN A 311 4.44 5.87 -15.28
C ASN A 311 5.40 6.36 -16.37
N PHE A 312 5.51 7.65 -16.51
CA PHE A 312 6.35 8.31 -17.51
C PHE A 312 7.16 9.40 -16.83
N ASP A 313 8.49 9.32 -16.91
CA ASP A 313 9.40 10.37 -16.47
C ASP A 313 10.14 10.94 -17.69
N TYR A 314 10.20 12.24 -17.77
CA TYR A 314 10.98 12.97 -18.75
C TYR A 314 12.05 13.80 -18.04
N TYR A 315 13.31 13.44 -18.23
CA TYR A 315 14.46 14.12 -17.68
C TYR A 315 14.79 15.31 -18.59
N ILE A 316 14.31 16.51 -18.24
CA ILE A 316 14.55 17.75 -19.01
C ILE A 316 16.04 18.04 -19.02
N ASP A 317 16.65 17.99 -17.83
CA ASP A 317 18.08 18.07 -17.58
C ASP A 317 18.41 17.35 -16.25
N ASP A 318 19.62 17.47 -15.73
CA ASP A 318 20.09 16.81 -14.51
C ASP A 318 19.39 17.29 -13.24
N LYS A 319 18.75 18.45 -13.30
CA LYS A 319 18.06 19.08 -12.15
C LYS A 319 16.53 19.07 -12.28
N ASN A 320 16.00 18.89 -13.47
CA ASN A 320 14.59 19.05 -13.77
C ASN A 320 13.99 17.76 -14.33
N THR A 321 12.98 17.24 -13.64
CA THR A 321 12.22 16.06 -14.07
C THR A 321 10.74 16.39 -14.13
N LEU A 322 10.10 16.04 -15.24
CA LEU A 322 8.65 16.04 -15.38
C LEU A 322 8.15 14.60 -15.39
N SER A 323 7.23 14.27 -14.48
CA SER A 323 6.66 12.92 -14.36
C SER A 323 5.16 12.95 -14.55
N LEU A 324 4.63 11.96 -15.27
CA LEU A 324 3.21 11.68 -15.38
C LEU A 324 2.97 10.26 -14.84
N THR A 325 2.08 10.13 -13.87
CA THR A 325 1.56 8.83 -13.45
C THR A 325 0.06 8.80 -13.68
N SER A 326 -0.44 7.74 -14.29
CA SER A 326 -1.89 7.55 -14.45
C SER A 326 -2.27 6.12 -14.11
N THR A 327 -3.37 5.98 -13.38
CA THR A 327 -3.99 4.70 -13.06
C THR A 327 -5.42 4.73 -13.57
N GLY A 328 -5.79 3.76 -14.40
CA GLY A 328 -7.15 3.60 -14.90
C GLY A 328 -7.69 2.22 -14.51
N LEU A 329 -8.85 2.22 -13.88
CA LEU A 329 -9.66 1.04 -13.61
C LEU A 329 -10.96 1.17 -14.41
N TYR A 330 -11.26 0.20 -15.24
CA TYR A 330 -12.50 0.14 -15.99
C TYR A 330 -13.16 -1.23 -15.79
N THR A 331 -14.39 -1.22 -15.27
CA THR A 331 -15.18 -2.42 -15.02
C THR A 331 -16.47 -2.31 -15.84
N PRO A 332 -16.43 -2.69 -17.14
CA PRO A 332 -17.58 -2.60 -18.05
C PRO A 332 -18.72 -3.53 -17.67
N TYR A 333 -18.40 -4.57 -16.91
CA TYR A 333 -19.33 -5.57 -16.47
C TYR A 333 -19.04 -5.95 -15.02
N PHE A 334 -19.96 -5.57 -14.16
CA PHE A 334 -20.03 -6.04 -12.80
C PHE A 334 -21.47 -6.38 -12.49
N LYS A 335 -21.70 -7.63 -12.15
CA LYS A 335 -23.04 -8.13 -11.88
C LYS A 335 -22.99 -8.92 -10.56
N TYR A 336 -23.90 -8.66 -9.67
CA TYR A 336 -24.14 -9.57 -8.57
C TYR A 336 -25.60 -9.99 -8.49
N GLN A 337 -25.79 -11.24 -8.06
CA GLN A 337 -27.09 -11.80 -7.77
C GLN A 337 -27.07 -12.29 -6.34
N ILE A 338 -27.97 -11.75 -5.51
CA ILE A 338 -28.19 -12.16 -4.14
C ILE A 338 -29.51 -12.89 -4.10
N ARG A 339 -29.45 -14.14 -3.61
CA ARG A 339 -30.65 -14.94 -3.33
C ARG A 339 -30.77 -15.13 -1.84
N ASN A 340 -31.85 -14.64 -1.27
CA ASN A 340 -32.18 -14.79 0.13
C ASN A 340 -33.35 -15.76 0.28
N ASN A 341 -33.25 -16.65 1.25
CA ASN A 341 -34.39 -17.52 1.69
C ASN A 341 -34.47 -17.44 3.21
N THR A 342 -35.49 -16.77 3.74
CA THR A 342 -35.69 -16.54 5.16
C THR A 342 -36.87 -17.32 5.67
N ASN A 343 -36.65 -18.20 6.66
CA ASN A 343 -37.69 -18.91 7.41
C ASN A 343 -37.92 -18.18 8.73
N ILE A 344 -39.18 -17.92 9.03
CA ILE A 344 -39.63 -17.21 10.23
C ILE A 344 -40.36 -18.22 11.12
N THR A 345 -39.93 -18.28 12.38
CA THR A 345 -40.52 -19.15 13.41
C THR A 345 -40.84 -18.35 14.66
N ASP A 346 -41.74 -18.83 15.49
CA ASP A 346 -41.94 -18.35 16.86
C ASP A 346 -40.78 -18.77 17.77
N ALA A 347 -40.78 -18.33 19.03
CA ALA A 347 -39.77 -18.68 20.05
C ALA A 347 -39.67 -20.19 20.33
N ASN A 348 -40.73 -20.98 20.03
CA ASN A 348 -40.75 -22.41 20.18
C ASN A 348 -40.34 -23.16 18.91
N LEU A 349 -39.87 -22.44 17.90
CA LEU A 349 -39.48 -22.95 16.57
C LEU A 349 -40.66 -23.49 15.73
N ASN A 350 -41.88 -23.08 15.99
CA ASN A 350 -42.99 -23.35 15.12
C ASN A 350 -42.94 -22.44 13.90
N PHE A 351 -43.07 -22.99 12.71
CA PHE A 351 -43.04 -22.24 11.47
C PHE A 351 -44.24 -21.27 11.37
N LEU A 352 -43.94 -19.98 11.11
CA LEU A 352 -44.93 -18.91 10.95
C LEU A 352 -45.11 -18.50 9.48
N SER A 353 -44.00 -18.26 8.82
CA SER A 353 -43.99 -17.78 7.44
C SER A 353 -42.59 -17.91 6.83
N ARG A 354 -42.48 -17.62 5.55
CA ARG A 354 -41.22 -17.57 4.82
C ARG A 354 -41.26 -16.48 3.78
N PHE A 355 -40.12 -15.86 3.49
CA PHE A 355 -39.97 -15.08 2.27
C PHE A 355 -38.68 -15.45 1.51
N THR A 356 -38.68 -15.17 0.22
CA THR A 356 -37.50 -15.27 -0.64
C THR A 356 -37.30 -13.95 -1.34
N ALA A 357 -36.06 -13.52 -1.51
CA ALA A 357 -35.72 -12.36 -2.34
C ALA A 357 -34.66 -12.73 -3.38
N ASP A 358 -34.83 -12.30 -4.60
CA ASP A 358 -33.82 -12.35 -5.67
C ASP A 358 -33.48 -10.89 -6.04
N ASN A 359 -32.26 -10.49 -5.78
CA ASN A 359 -31.74 -9.17 -6.05
C ASN A 359 -30.68 -9.31 -7.13
N LEU A 360 -30.88 -8.69 -8.27
CA LEU A 360 -29.98 -8.69 -9.40
C LEU A 360 -29.49 -7.28 -9.68
N SER A 361 -28.21 -7.03 -9.48
CA SER A 361 -27.58 -5.74 -9.76
C SER A 361 -26.59 -5.82 -10.92
N ARG A 362 -26.55 -4.77 -11.73
CA ARG A 362 -25.62 -4.59 -12.85
C ARG A 362 -24.99 -3.22 -12.74
N ASP A 363 -23.67 -3.23 -12.60
CA ASP A 363 -22.91 -2.02 -12.43
C ASP A 363 -21.95 -1.82 -13.61
N ASN A 364 -21.72 -0.58 -13.96
CA ASN A 364 -20.65 -0.15 -14.86
C ASN A 364 -19.90 0.99 -14.17
N LYS A 365 -18.58 0.89 -14.16
CA LYS A 365 -17.77 1.92 -13.50
C LYS A 365 -16.40 2.10 -14.11
N TYR A 366 -15.90 3.32 -14.07
CA TYR A 366 -14.50 3.61 -14.30
C TYR A 366 -13.96 4.61 -13.28
N ASN A 367 -12.66 4.48 -13.02
CA ASN A 367 -11.92 5.40 -12.18
C ASN A 367 -10.58 5.68 -12.88
N ILE A 368 -10.30 6.94 -13.15
CA ILE A 368 -9.06 7.37 -13.80
C ILE A 368 -8.45 8.48 -12.99
N GLY A 369 -7.29 8.21 -12.39
CA GLY A 369 -6.50 9.17 -11.65
C GLY A 369 -5.18 9.48 -12.36
N SER A 370 -4.77 10.75 -12.40
CA SER A 370 -3.51 11.17 -13.02
C SER A 370 -2.81 12.21 -12.16
N ASP A 371 -1.51 12.07 -12.02
CA ASP A 371 -0.60 13.00 -11.34
C ASP A 371 0.42 13.55 -12.33
N LEU A 372 0.51 14.87 -12.44
CA LEU A 372 1.56 15.56 -13.12
C LEU A 372 2.50 16.19 -12.09
N ILE A 373 3.77 15.76 -12.10
CA ILE A 373 4.77 16.16 -11.12
C ILE A 373 5.93 16.84 -11.82
N PHE A 374 6.29 18.02 -11.36
CA PHE A 374 7.54 18.70 -11.71
C PHE A 374 8.44 18.72 -10.49
N ARG A 375 9.66 18.20 -10.64
CA ARG A 375 10.70 18.20 -9.62
C ARG A 375 11.88 19.02 -10.09
N HIS A 376 12.35 19.92 -9.24
CA HIS A 376 13.59 20.67 -9.39
C HIS A 376 14.55 20.35 -8.24
N ASP A 377 15.75 19.91 -8.57
CA ASP A 377 16.83 19.64 -7.62
C ASP A 377 17.84 20.79 -7.64
N PHE A 378 18.06 21.45 -6.49
CA PHE A 378 19.01 22.54 -6.33
C PHE A 378 20.42 22.01 -6.08
N ASP A 379 21.45 22.88 -6.30
CA ASP A 379 22.87 22.51 -6.10
C ASP A 379 23.22 22.13 -4.64
N ASN A 380 22.47 22.63 -3.68
CA ASN A 380 22.63 22.31 -2.24
C ASN A 380 21.86 21.04 -1.82
N SER A 381 21.49 20.18 -2.76
CA SER A 381 20.68 18.98 -2.55
C SER A 381 19.25 19.22 -2.03
N ALA A 382 18.82 20.50 -1.93
CA ALA A 382 17.40 20.79 -1.70
C ALA A 382 16.59 20.43 -2.95
N ASN A 383 15.31 20.15 -2.76
CA ASN A 383 14.40 19.95 -3.89
C ASN A 383 13.07 20.65 -3.70
N LEU A 384 12.45 21.00 -4.81
CA LEU A 384 11.10 21.57 -4.88
C LEU A 384 10.28 20.71 -5.81
N ILE A 385 9.11 20.26 -5.31
CA ILE A 385 8.20 19.41 -6.06
C ILE A 385 6.84 20.09 -6.16
N PHE A 386 6.34 20.21 -7.38
CA PHE A 386 4.96 20.58 -7.67
C PHE A 386 4.20 19.33 -8.12
N ASN A 387 3.07 19.05 -7.52
CA ASN A 387 2.17 17.98 -7.92
C ASN A 387 0.79 18.56 -8.21
N ALA A 388 0.24 18.22 -9.37
CA ALA A 388 -1.15 18.45 -9.75
C ALA A 388 -1.81 17.08 -10.00
N HIS A 389 -2.89 16.83 -9.29
CA HIS A 389 -3.65 15.58 -9.38
C HIS A 389 -5.07 15.83 -9.86
N TYR A 390 -5.57 14.94 -10.72
CA TYR A 390 -6.96 14.87 -11.12
C TYR A 390 -7.43 13.42 -11.10
N THR A 391 -8.59 13.19 -10.49
CA THR A 391 -9.31 11.91 -10.56
C THR A 391 -10.74 12.16 -11.03
N THR A 392 -11.22 11.29 -11.91
CA THR A 392 -12.64 11.18 -12.24
C THR A 392 -13.12 9.75 -12.00
N TYR A 393 -14.24 9.65 -11.35
CA TYR A 393 -14.94 8.41 -11.05
C TYR A 393 -16.37 8.50 -11.55
N ASP A 394 -16.82 7.52 -12.33
CA ASP A 394 -18.21 7.41 -12.82
C ASP A 394 -18.72 6.01 -12.50
N TYR A 395 -19.84 5.93 -11.86
CA TYR A 395 -20.48 4.72 -11.40
C TYR A 395 -21.96 4.73 -11.74
N LYS A 396 -22.44 3.64 -12.33
CA LYS A 396 -23.85 3.41 -12.64
C LYS A 396 -24.26 2.04 -12.19
N ARG A 397 -25.46 1.98 -11.58
CA ARG A 397 -26.07 0.73 -11.13
C ARG A 397 -27.53 0.70 -11.56
N ASP A 398 -27.90 -0.45 -12.12
CA ASP A 398 -29.30 -0.87 -12.29
C ASP A 398 -29.54 -2.10 -11.43
N GLN A 399 -30.57 -2.09 -10.59
CA GLN A 399 -30.90 -3.18 -9.67
C GLN A 399 -32.36 -3.54 -9.82
N ASP A 400 -32.63 -4.84 -9.88
CA ASP A 400 -33.95 -5.45 -9.88
C ASP A 400 -34.12 -6.28 -8.62
N VAL A 401 -35.18 -6.10 -7.84
CA VAL A 401 -35.45 -6.86 -6.62
C VAL A 401 -36.87 -7.42 -6.68
N LEU A 402 -36.97 -8.74 -6.49
CA LEU A 402 -38.23 -9.46 -6.40
C LEU A 402 -38.30 -10.22 -5.08
N SER A 403 -39.24 -9.91 -4.21
CA SER A 403 -39.54 -10.61 -2.97
C SER A 403 -40.85 -11.37 -3.06
N ASN A 404 -40.87 -12.64 -2.64
CA ASN A 404 -42.08 -13.48 -2.57
C ASN A 404 -42.32 -13.91 -1.13
N PHE A 405 -43.54 -13.77 -0.65
CA PHE A 405 -43.96 -14.05 0.70
C PHE A 405 -44.86 -15.31 0.73
N PHE A 406 -44.72 -16.13 1.74
CA PHE A 406 -45.43 -17.39 1.91
C PHE A 406 -46.01 -17.46 3.31
N ASP A 407 -47.23 -17.99 3.43
CA ASP A 407 -47.97 -18.12 4.67
C ASP A 407 -47.44 -19.30 5.54
N GLN A 408 -48.09 -19.51 6.69
CA GLN A 408 -47.80 -20.62 7.64
C GLN A 408 -47.88 -22.03 7.03
N ASN A 409 -48.59 -22.21 5.91
CA ASN A 409 -48.72 -23.47 5.18
C ASN A 409 -47.69 -23.54 4.03
N ASN A 410 -46.77 -22.56 3.95
CA ASN A 410 -45.81 -22.39 2.87
C ASN A 410 -46.50 -22.21 1.48
N VAL A 411 -47.69 -21.62 1.48
CA VAL A 411 -48.40 -21.24 0.25
C VAL A 411 -48.07 -19.81 -0.10
N PHE A 412 -47.83 -19.53 -1.39
CA PHE A 412 -47.58 -18.18 -1.87
C PHE A 412 -48.74 -17.23 -1.48
N ASN A 413 -48.41 -16.11 -0.87
CA ASN A 413 -49.35 -15.13 -0.33
C ASN A 413 -49.28 -13.81 -1.09
N ASP A 414 -48.07 -13.25 -1.31
CA ASP A 414 -47.84 -11.94 -1.92
C ASP A 414 -46.48 -11.81 -2.55
N SER A 415 -46.26 -10.80 -3.35
CA SER A 415 -44.96 -10.43 -3.88
C SER A 415 -44.76 -8.92 -3.91
N SER A 416 -43.54 -8.48 -3.69
CA SER A 416 -43.08 -7.09 -3.88
C SER A 416 -41.98 -7.09 -4.93
N GLU A 417 -42.05 -6.14 -5.85
CA GLU A 417 -41.06 -5.96 -6.91
C GLU A 417 -40.76 -4.47 -7.05
N PHE A 418 -39.46 -4.14 -7.11
CA PHE A 418 -38.99 -2.79 -7.38
C PHE A 418 -37.67 -2.82 -8.14
N ASN A 419 -37.43 -1.68 -8.83
CA ASN A 419 -36.16 -1.41 -9.52
C ASN A 419 -35.49 -0.18 -8.90
N THR A 420 -34.15 -0.16 -8.88
CA THR A 420 -33.39 1.07 -8.56
C THR A 420 -32.40 1.37 -9.66
N ALA A 421 -32.28 2.66 -10.01
CA ALA A 421 -31.22 3.18 -10.86
C ALA A 421 -30.42 4.20 -10.06
N ALA A 422 -29.09 4.00 -9.96
CA ALA A 422 -28.20 4.91 -9.23
C ALA A 422 -27.04 5.35 -10.13
N ASN A 423 -26.72 6.64 -10.10
CA ASN A 423 -25.57 7.23 -10.75
C ASN A 423 -24.73 8.01 -9.74
N GLN A 424 -23.42 7.99 -9.93
CA GLN A 424 -22.51 8.82 -9.16
C GLN A 424 -21.35 9.26 -10.03
N VAL A 425 -21.07 10.57 -10.02
CA VAL A 425 -19.85 11.14 -10.60
C VAL A 425 -19.07 11.84 -9.50
N THR A 426 -17.80 11.52 -9.36
CA THR A 426 -16.91 12.18 -8.42
C THR A 426 -15.69 12.72 -9.14
N GLU A 427 -15.36 13.98 -8.89
CA GLU A 427 -14.15 14.63 -9.39
C GLU A 427 -13.29 15.09 -8.21
N ILE A 428 -12.00 14.84 -8.31
CA ILE A 428 -11.00 15.23 -7.30
C ILE A 428 -9.92 16.04 -7.99
N ILE A 429 -9.67 17.24 -7.51
CA ILE A 429 -8.55 18.10 -7.95
C ILE A 429 -7.67 18.38 -6.75
N THR A 430 -6.36 18.14 -6.89
CA THR A 430 -5.42 18.45 -5.82
C THR A 430 -4.19 19.16 -6.38
N GLY A 431 -3.75 20.21 -5.69
CA GLY A 431 -2.48 20.87 -5.91
C GLY A 431 -1.60 20.77 -4.66
N LYS A 432 -0.34 20.38 -4.81
CA LYS A 432 0.62 20.24 -3.70
C LYS A 432 1.96 20.83 -4.08
N VAL A 433 2.61 21.50 -3.13
CA VAL A 433 3.99 21.99 -3.26
C VAL A 433 4.77 21.53 -2.05
N ASP A 434 5.88 20.82 -2.30
CA ASP A 434 6.78 20.30 -1.28
C ASP A 434 8.18 20.91 -1.47
N TYR A 435 8.78 21.35 -0.39
CA TYR A 435 10.16 21.79 -0.33
C TYR A 435 10.92 20.96 0.69
N SER A 436 12.02 20.33 0.29
CA SER A 436 12.90 19.56 1.16
C SER A 436 14.29 20.16 1.14
N LEU A 437 14.83 20.41 2.33
CA LEU A 437 16.15 21.02 2.54
C LEU A 437 16.97 20.12 3.47
N PRO A 438 17.98 19.40 2.99
CA PRO A 438 19.03 18.86 3.84
C PRO A 438 19.87 20.03 4.40
N ILE A 439 19.73 20.30 5.69
CA ILE A 439 20.46 21.39 6.37
C ILE A 439 21.93 21.02 6.50
N ASN A 440 22.20 19.77 6.83
CA ASN A 440 23.51 19.13 6.86
C ASN A 440 23.34 17.60 6.78
N GLU A 441 24.44 16.84 6.92
CA GLU A 441 24.44 15.38 6.82
C GLU A 441 23.51 14.68 7.83
N THR A 442 23.22 15.32 8.95
CA THR A 442 22.45 14.76 10.08
C THR A 442 21.11 15.45 10.33
N SER A 443 20.76 16.47 9.55
CA SER A 443 19.49 17.18 9.74
C SER A 443 18.86 17.63 8.44
N SER A 444 17.55 17.47 8.36
CA SER A 444 16.73 17.89 7.24
C SER A 444 15.48 18.63 7.71
N PHE A 445 15.00 19.50 6.86
CA PHE A 445 13.75 20.22 7.03
C PHE A 445 12.90 20.05 5.78
N GLU A 446 11.62 19.75 5.97
CA GLU A 446 10.62 19.66 4.91
C GLU A 446 9.45 20.57 5.25
N ALA A 447 8.88 21.23 4.27
CA ALA A 447 7.65 21.99 4.40
C ALA A 447 6.83 21.90 3.11
N GLY A 448 5.53 22.00 3.23
CA GLY A 448 4.66 21.98 2.07
C GLY A 448 3.27 22.54 2.36
N ILE A 449 2.58 22.80 1.27
CA ILE A 449 1.17 23.21 1.24
C ILE A 449 0.41 22.30 0.29
N LYS A 450 -0.85 22.06 0.60
CA LYS A 450 -1.76 21.26 -0.24
C LYS A 450 -3.14 21.90 -0.25
N TYR A 451 -3.76 21.93 -1.41
CA TYR A 451 -5.18 22.20 -1.60
C TYR A 451 -5.82 21.01 -2.30
N SER A 452 -6.97 20.58 -1.81
CA SER A 452 -7.78 19.52 -2.43
C SER A 452 -9.22 19.95 -2.47
N ASN A 453 -9.87 19.75 -3.60
CA ASN A 453 -11.31 19.86 -3.77
C ASN A 453 -11.84 18.51 -4.25
N VAL A 454 -12.95 18.09 -3.65
CA VAL A 454 -13.72 16.92 -4.04
C VAL A 454 -15.14 17.35 -4.30
N ASN A 455 -15.65 17.02 -5.47
CA ASN A 455 -17.04 17.23 -5.84
C ASN A 455 -17.67 15.88 -6.21
N THR A 456 -18.83 15.58 -5.62
CA THR A 456 -19.59 14.36 -5.92
C THR A 456 -21.04 14.75 -6.21
N ASP A 457 -21.52 14.28 -7.35
CA ASP A 457 -22.94 14.37 -7.75
C ASP A 457 -23.48 12.95 -7.84
N SER A 458 -24.55 12.66 -7.12
CA SER A 458 -25.14 11.32 -7.08
C SER A 458 -26.65 11.39 -7.04
N ASP A 459 -27.29 10.46 -7.75
CA ASP A 459 -28.74 10.30 -7.75
C ASP A 459 -29.12 8.82 -7.63
N ILE A 460 -30.26 8.57 -6.99
CA ILE A 460 -30.93 7.28 -6.97
C ILE A 460 -32.41 7.48 -7.24
N THR A 461 -32.96 6.65 -8.13
CA THR A 461 -34.39 6.56 -8.38
C THR A 461 -34.86 5.15 -8.07
N LYS A 462 -35.87 5.04 -7.17
CA LYS A 462 -36.58 3.79 -6.88
C LYS A 462 -37.92 3.76 -7.59
N LEU A 463 -38.21 2.68 -8.27
CA LEU A 463 -39.44 2.42 -9.03
C LEU A 463 -40.11 1.16 -8.46
N ASP A 464 -41.25 1.34 -7.80
CA ASP A 464 -42.08 0.22 -7.39
C ASP A 464 -42.87 -0.33 -8.57
N ILE A 465 -42.98 -1.63 -8.69
CA ILE A 465 -43.73 -2.30 -9.74
C ILE A 465 -45.16 -2.61 -9.21
N ILE A 466 -46.09 -1.74 -9.46
CA ILE A 466 -47.47 -1.86 -8.99
C ILE A 466 -48.38 -2.30 -10.15
N ASN A 467 -48.94 -3.48 -10.09
CA ASN A 467 -49.79 -4.07 -11.15
C ASN A 467 -49.10 -4.10 -12.53
N GLY A 468 -47.77 -4.33 -12.55
CA GLY A 468 -46.96 -4.38 -13.77
C GLY A 468 -46.62 -2.99 -14.36
N SER A 469 -46.82 -1.92 -13.62
CA SER A 469 -46.45 -0.56 -14.01
C SER A 469 -45.40 0.00 -13.06
N GLU A 470 -44.41 0.67 -13.60
CA GLU A 470 -43.39 1.39 -12.83
C GLU A 470 -43.98 2.66 -12.22
N VAL A 471 -43.83 2.83 -10.93
CA VAL A 471 -44.23 4.01 -10.15
C VAL A 471 -43.05 4.51 -9.33
N ILE A 472 -42.67 5.77 -9.50
CA ILE A 472 -41.57 6.36 -8.72
C ILE A 472 -41.97 6.38 -7.24
N ASP A 473 -41.07 5.86 -6.39
CA ASP A 473 -41.12 6.03 -4.94
C ASP A 473 -40.34 7.31 -4.55
N PRO A 474 -41.03 8.44 -4.29
CA PRO A 474 -40.36 9.71 -4.02
C PRO A 474 -39.69 9.74 -2.62
N ASN A 475 -40.06 8.86 -1.72
CA ASN A 475 -39.50 8.81 -0.38
C ASN A 475 -38.13 8.10 -0.37
N ASN A 476 -37.89 7.24 -1.36
CA ASN A 476 -36.64 6.47 -1.51
C ASN A 476 -35.90 6.82 -2.81
N SER A 477 -36.23 7.98 -3.41
CA SER A 477 -35.52 8.58 -4.55
C SER A 477 -34.94 9.91 -4.13
N ASN A 478 -33.64 10.14 -4.43
CA ASN A 478 -32.98 11.37 -4.00
C ASN A 478 -31.85 11.76 -4.96
N ALA A 479 -31.51 13.05 -4.97
CA ALA A 479 -30.28 13.58 -5.56
C ALA A 479 -29.45 14.25 -4.45
N PHE A 480 -28.16 14.00 -4.44
CA PHE A 480 -27.24 14.48 -3.41
C PHE A 480 -25.98 15.05 -4.05
N ILE A 481 -25.60 16.26 -3.66
CA ILE A 481 -24.40 16.96 -4.10
C ILE A 481 -23.50 17.14 -2.90
N TYR A 482 -22.23 16.84 -3.05
CA TYR A 482 -21.22 16.97 -2.00
C TYR A 482 -20.01 17.76 -2.52
N ASP A 483 -19.60 18.78 -1.79
CA ASP A 483 -18.39 19.55 -2.04
C ASP A 483 -17.51 19.59 -0.78
N GLU A 484 -16.26 19.16 -0.90
CA GLU A 484 -15.28 19.23 0.16
C GLU A 484 -14.04 19.99 -0.30
N ASN A 485 -13.61 20.94 0.51
CA ASN A 485 -12.41 21.73 0.31
C ASN A 485 -11.47 21.56 1.51
N VAL A 486 -10.26 21.08 1.28
CA VAL A 486 -9.22 20.92 2.30
C VAL A 486 -8.00 21.74 1.93
N PHE A 487 -7.65 22.71 2.77
CA PHE A 487 -6.37 23.41 2.71
C PHE A 487 -5.47 22.94 3.85
N ALA A 488 -4.25 22.52 3.52
CA ALA A 488 -3.28 22.03 4.48
C ALA A 488 -1.92 22.71 4.35
N ALA A 489 -1.25 22.93 5.48
CA ALA A 489 0.14 23.33 5.56
C ALA A 489 0.86 22.42 6.56
N TYR A 490 2.11 22.06 6.27
CA TYR A 490 2.87 21.19 7.16
C TYR A 490 4.37 21.48 7.12
N SER A 491 5.04 21.04 8.19
CA SER A 491 6.49 21.02 8.28
C SER A 491 6.96 19.77 9.04
N ASN A 492 8.12 19.26 8.64
CA ASN A 492 8.86 18.20 9.34
C ASN A 492 10.29 18.66 9.59
N TYR A 493 10.82 18.34 10.74
CA TYR A 493 12.23 18.48 11.08
C TYR A 493 12.77 17.14 11.56
N SER A 494 13.84 16.68 10.93
CA SER A 494 14.54 15.47 11.30
C SER A 494 15.96 15.78 11.72
N LYS A 495 16.42 15.16 12.81
CA LYS A 495 17.79 15.30 13.30
C LYS A 495 18.28 13.97 13.83
N SER A 496 19.46 13.55 13.32
CA SER A 496 20.21 12.40 13.81
C SER A 496 21.50 12.87 14.49
N TRP A 497 21.84 12.22 15.62
CA TRP A 497 23.12 12.30 16.30
C TRP A 497 23.72 10.88 16.35
N GLU A 498 24.88 10.69 16.91
CA GLU A 498 25.51 9.35 17.04
C GLU A 498 24.57 8.25 17.57
N LYS A 499 23.67 8.60 18.52
CA LYS A 499 22.82 7.64 19.23
C LYS A 499 21.35 8.02 19.24
N TRP A 500 20.98 9.19 18.74
CA TRP A 500 19.62 9.69 18.80
C TRP A 500 19.11 10.07 17.41
N ASP A 501 17.89 9.67 17.12
CA ASP A 501 17.11 10.17 15.99
C ASP A 501 15.83 10.81 16.50
N ILE A 502 15.54 12.02 16.03
CA ILE A 502 14.32 12.77 16.36
C ILE A 502 13.66 13.22 15.06
N ASN A 503 12.37 13.00 14.97
CA ASN A 503 11.52 13.51 13.91
C ASN A 503 10.35 14.27 14.54
N LEU A 504 10.17 15.52 14.14
CA LEU A 504 9.11 16.42 14.60
C LEU A 504 8.31 16.90 13.41
N GLY A 505 7.04 16.57 13.35
CA GLY A 505 6.12 16.99 12.30
C GLY A 505 4.91 17.72 12.86
N LEU A 506 4.45 18.72 12.15
CA LEU A 506 3.20 19.41 12.42
C LEU A 506 2.47 19.67 11.12
N ARG A 507 1.21 19.29 11.08
CA ARG A 507 0.29 19.59 9.97
C ARG A 507 -0.93 20.30 10.51
N VAL A 508 -1.42 21.29 9.76
CA VAL A 508 -2.63 22.05 10.06
C VAL A 508 -3.53 21.91 8.84
N GLU A 509 -4.80 21.58 9.07
CA GLU A 509 -5.80 21.47 8.00
C GLU A 509 -7.04 22.30 8.32
N GLN A 510 -7.47 23.10 7.35
CA GLN A 510 -8.78 23.73 7.30
C GLN A 510 -9.64 22.95 6.33
N THR A 511 -10.75 22.41 6.82
CA THR A 511 -11.71 21.65 6.01
C THR A 511 -13.06 22.37 5.98
N ARG A 512 -13.65 22.45 4.79
CA ARG A 512 -15.03 22.92 4.58
C ARG A 512 -15.75 21.88 3.77
N ILE A 513 -16.94 21.49 4.25
CA ILE A 513 -17.81 20.50 3.64
C ILE A 513 -19.20 21.13 3.48
N GLU A 514 -19.81 20.88 2.32
CA GLU A 514 -21.20 21.17 2.04
C GLU A 514 -21.84 19.94 1.38
N GLY A 515 -22.87 19.38 2.01
CA GLY A 515 -23.68 18.29 1.50
C GLY A 515 -25.11 18.77 1.30
N GLU A 516 -25.61 18.73 0.07
CA GLU A 516 -26.98 19.13 -0.28
C GLU A 516 -27.80 17.92 -0.72
N SER A 517 -28.84 17.58 0.05
CA SER A 517 -29.90 16.70 -0.41
C SER A 517 -30.93 17.53 -1.19
N VAL A 518 -30.85 17.49 -2.51
CA VAL A 518 -31.69 18.32 -3.41
C VAL A 518 -33.17 17.99 -3.26
N THR A 519 -33.48 16.70 -3.12
CA THR A 519 -34.87 16.24 -2.98
C THR A 519 -35.47 16.64 -1.63
N LEU A 520 -34.70 16.53 -0.54
CA LEU A 520 -35.16 16.91 0.79
C LEU A 520 -35.03 18.41 1.06
N SER A 521 -34.34 19.15 0.17
CA SER A 521 -33.97 20.56 0.35
C SER A 521 -33.23 20.81 1.67
N GLU A 522 -32.34 19.87 2.06
CA GLU A 522 -31.53 19.92 3.26
C GLU A 522 -30.06 20.16 2.90
N ILE A 523 -29.46 21.14 3.57
CA ILE A 523 -28.04 21.44 3.42
C ILE A 523 -27.33 21.21 4.77
N ASN A 524 -26.31 20.39 4.77
CA ASN A 524 -25.43 20.15 5.92
C ASN A 524 -24.05 20.74 5.63
N THR A 525 -23.55 21.58 6.54
CA THR A 525 -22.24 22.22 6.38
C THR A 525 -21.35 21.97 7.59
N GLN A 526 -20.06 21.73 7.32
CA GLN A 526 -19.04 21.61 8.36
C GLN A 526 -17.84 22.51 8.01
N ASP A 527 -17.30 23.21 8.99
CA ASP A 527 -16.11 24.07 8.84
C ASP A 527 -15.25 23.93 10.11
N TYR A 528 -14.04 23.37 9.95
CA TYR A 528 -13.15 23.11 11.10
C TYR A 528 -11.68 23.24 10.76
N LEU A 529 -10.90 23.73 11.74
CA LEU A 529 -9.45 23.83 11.71
C LEU A 529 -8.84 22.86 12.72
N ASN A 530 -7.95 21.99 12.27
CA ASN A 530 -7.32 20.98 13.11
C ASN A 530 -5.80 20.94 13.00
N TRP A 531 -5.17 20.50 14.11
CA TRP A 531 -3.73 20.37 14.24
C TRP A 531 -3.36 18.91 14.43
N PHE A 532 -2.38 18.45 13.65
CA PHE A 532 -1.94 17.07 13.62
C PHE A 532 -0.44 16.97 13.88
N PRO A 533 -0.03 16.97 15.17
CA PRO A 533 1.35 16.75 15.55
C PRO A 533 1.76 15.30 15.32
N ASN A 534 3.03 15.13 14.95
CA ASN A 534 3.71 13.85 14.81
C ASN A 534 5.10 13.97 15.43
N VAL A 535 5.42 13.07 16.35
CA VAL A 535 6.72 13.04 17.03
C VAL A 535 7.23 11.61 17.04
N SER A 536 8.48 11.39 16.65
CA SER A 536 9.18 10.15 16.92
C SER A 536 10.58 10.41 17.43
N ILE A 537 11.01 9.60 18.37
CA ILE A 537 12.34 9.64 18.96
C ILE A 537 12.87 8.23 19.09
N SER A 538 14.13 8.00 18.72
CA SER A 538 14.83 6.76 19.01
C SER A 538 16.19 7.01 19.64
N HIS A 539 16.66 6.06 20.43
CA HIS A 539 17.95 6.07 21.08
C HIS A 539 18.64 4.72 20.97
N GLN A 540 19.84 4.72 20.41
CA GLN A 540 20.70 3.55 20.33
C GLN A 540 21.39 3.35 21.70
N ILE A 541 20.97 2.32 22.44
CA ILE A 541 21.54 2.00 23.77
C ILE A 541 22.83 1.21 23.63
N LEU A 542 22.81 0.17 22.78
CA LEU A 542 23.92 -0.71 22.45
C LEU A 542 24.01 -0.81 20.92
N GLU A 543 25.09 -1.37 20.39
CA GLU A 543 25.28 -1.55 18.95
C GLU A 543 24.09 -2.23 18.26
N ASN A 544 23.43 -3.21 18.94
CA ASN A 544 22.31 -3.98 18.42
C ASN A 544 21.01 -3.78 19.24
N THR A 545 20.90 -2.66 19.96
CA THR A 545 19.72 -2.43 20.81
C THR A 545 19.34 -0.96 20.77
N SER A 546 18.12 -0.68 20.34
CA SER A 546 17.54 0.66 20.35
C SER A 546 16.20 0.68 21.08
N ILE A 547 15.87 1.81 21.69
CA ILE A 547 14.57 2.12 22.25
C ILE A 547 13.98 3.28 21.47
N TYR A 548 12.69 3.26 21.23
CA TYR A 548 12.01 4.32 20.50
C TYR A 548 10.62 4.58 21.05
N GLY A 549 10.14 5.78 20.80
CA GLY A 549 8.77 6.18 21.11
C GLY A 549 8.20 7.08 20.02
N SER A 550 6.89 7.06 19.85
CA SER A 550 6.22 7.93 18.90
C SER A 550 4.82 8.34 19.37
N TYR A 551 4.39 9.50 18.92
CA TYR A 551 3.05 10.02 19.06
C TYR A 551 2.58 10.59 17.73
N LYS A 552 1.32 10.33 17.37
CA LYS A 552 0.65 10.92 16.23
C LYS A 552 -0.82 11.16 16.50
N ARG A 553 -1.32 12.30 16.06
CA ARG A 553 -2.75 12.57 15.92
C ARG A 553 -3.15 12.46 14.46
N SER A 554 -4.30 11.84 14.17
CA SER A 554 -4.86 11.69 12.82
C SER A 554 -6.37 11.91 12.85
N ILE A 555 -6.97 12.10 11.67
CA ILE A 555 -8.40 12.26 11.45
C ILE A 555 -8.88 11.16 10.50
N THR A 556 -10.12 10.70 10.68
CA THR A 556 -10.84 9.91 9.68
C THR A 556 -12.10 10.67 9.33
N ARG A 557 -12.24 11.06 8.06
CA ARG A 557 -13.45 11.74 7.57
C ARG A 557 -14.49 10.71 7.14
N PRO A 558 -15.79 10.99 7.33
CA PRO A 558 -16.84 10.15 6.75
C PRO A 558 -16.63 10.01 5.24
N SER A 559 -16.96 8.87 4.68
CA SER A 559 -16.98 8.72 3.23
C SER A 559 -18.17 9.48 2.61
N TYR A 560 -18.08 9.81 1.34
CA TYR A 560 -19.18 10.50 0.64
C TYR A 560 -20.46 9.68 0.62
N THR A 561 -20.32 8.35 0.53
CA THR A 561 -21.42 7.41 0.60
C THR A 561 -22.05 7.34 1.98
N ASP A 562 -21.26 7.44 3.04
CA ASP A 562 -21.76 7.42 4.43
C ASP A 562 -22.60 8.67 4.77
N LEU A 563 -22.23 9.81 4.17
CA LEU A 563 -22.97 11.09 4.35
C LEU A 563 -24.22 11.20 3.49
N ASN A 564 -24.33 10.40 2.44
CA ASN A 564 -25.45 10.45 1.52
C ASN A 564 -26.68 9.77 2.15
N PRO A 565 -27.81 10.49 2.40
CA PRO A 565 -28.98 9.97 3.12
C PRO A 565 -29.80 8.94 2.32
N PHE A 566 -29.22 8.33 1.28
CA PHE A 566 -29.92 7.35 0.46
C PHE A 566 -30.21 6.07 1.22
N THR A 567 -31.35 5.46 0.87
CA THR A 567 -31.70 4.11 1.29
C THR A 567 -31.38 3.12 0.17
N PHE A 568 -30.44 2.22 0.43
CA PHE A 568 -30.19 1.06 -0.41
C PHE A 568 -30.94 -0.16 0.12
N PHE A 569 -31.75 -0.79 -0.71
CA PHE A 569 -32.49 -1.98 -0.36
C PHE A 569 -31.72 -3.23 -0.77
N LEU A 570 -31.36 -4.08 0.20
CA LEU A 570 -30.87 -5.43 -0.09
C LEU A 570 -32.08 -6.36 -0.31
N ASN A 571 -33.16 -6.15 0.44
CA ASN A 571 -34.47 -6.70 0.33
C ASN A 571 -35.44 -5.83 1.16
N GLU A 572 -36.74 -6.18 1.23
CA GLU A 572 -37.75 -5.44 2.00
C GLU A 572 -37.44 -5.28 3.50
N ASN A 573 -36.65 -6.20 4.08
CA ASN A 573 -36.36 -6.26 5.51
C ASN A 573 -34.91 -5.89 5.85
N THR A 574 -34.09 -5.56 4.84
CA THR A 574 -32.69 -5.22 5.06
C THR A 574 -32.29 -4.03 4.19
N VAL A 575 -31.91 -2.94 4.82
CA VAL A 575 -31.57 -1.68 4.14
C VAL A 575 -30.21 -1.17 4.61
N VAL A 576 -29.53 -0.41 3.75
CA VAL A 576 -28.32 0.36 4.05
C VAL A 576 -28.68 1.83 3.94
N LEU A 577 -28.39 2.60 5.00
CA LEU A 577 -28.73 4.03 5.11
C LEU A 577 -27.46 4.84 5.30
N GLY A 578 -27.32 5.97 4.63
CA GLY A 578 -26.31 6.95 4.99
C GLY A 578 -26.74 7.84 6.15
N ASN A 579 -25.78 8.57 6.73
CA ASN A 579 -26.01 9.46 7.86
C ASN A 579 -25.31 10.83 7.63
N PRO A 580 -26.07 11.85 7.20
CA PRO A 580 -25.51 13.17 6.93
C PRO A 580 -25.00 13.91 8.18
N ASN A 581 -25.29 13.40 9.37
CA ASN A 581 -24.88 13.98 10.65
C ASN A 581 -23.54 13.45 11.18
N LEU A 582 -22.87 12.58 10.42
CA LEU A 582 -21.56 12.06 10.82
C LEU A 582 -20.56 13.19 10.98
N VAL A 583 -19.75 13.09 12.04
CA VAL A 583 -18.62 13.99 12.30
C VAL A 583 -17.31 13.24 12.10
N PRO A 584 -16.20 13.94 11.81
CA PRO A 584 -14.90 13.29 11.69
C PRO A 584 -14.48 12.60 13.00
N SER A 585 -13.83 11.44 12.87
CA SER A 585 -13.18 10.73 13.97
C SER A 585 -11.75 11.21 14.15
N TYR A 586 -11.30 11.34 15.38
CA TYR A 586 -9.90 11.67 15.71
C TYR A 586 -9.24 10.51 16.45
N ARG A 587 -7.99 10.23 16.09
CA ARG A 587 -7.21 9.17 16.73
C ARG A 587 -5.90 9.71 17.26
N ASP A 588 -5.64 9.51 18.55
CA ASP A 588 -4.35 9.72 19.21
C ASP A 588 -3.65 8.38 19.39
N HIS A 589 -2.47 8.21 18.78
CA HIS A 589 -1.68 6.99 18.81
C HIS A 589 -0.35 7.21 19.51
N TYR A 590 -0.13 6.52 20.62
CA TYR A 590 1.11 6.48 21.39
C TYR A 590 1.76 5.13 21.26
N LYS A 591 3.07 5.09 21.08
CA LYS A 591 3.85 3.87 20.93
C LYS A 591 5.21 4.01 21.62
N ILE A 592 5.63 2.95 22.31
CA ILE A 592 6.99 2.77 22.81
C ILE A 592 7.45 1.37 22.47
N GLY A 593 8.73 1.23 22.06
CA GLY A 593 9.26 -0.06 21.68
C GLY A 593 10.76 -0.16 21.82
N THR A 594 11.26 -1.37 21.67
CA THR A 594 12.68 -1.69 21.64
C THR A 594 12.95 -2.72 20.56
N ASN A 595 14.03 -2.50 19.81
CA ASN A 595 14.63 -3.52 18.95
C ASN A 595 15.89 -4.02 19.67
N PHE A 596 16.10 -5.32 19.78
CA PHE A 596 17.28 -5.89 20.41
C PHE A 596 17.78 -7.13 19.68
N LEU A 597 19.09 -7.35 19.70
CA LEU A 597 19.78 -8.44 19.01
C LEU A 597 19.50 -8.51 17.50
N GLU A 598 19.07 -7.42 16.88
CA GLU A 598 18.70 -7.33 15.45
C GLU A 598 17.48 -8.18 15.03
N TYR A 599 17.07 -9.15 15.86
CA TYR A 599 16.02 -10.12 15.54
C TYR A 599 14.72 -9.90 16.27
N PHE A 600 14.74 -9.21 17.42
CA PHE A 600 13.58 -9.07 18.29
C PHE A 600 13.09 -7.64 18.34
N THR A 601 11.79 -7.49 18.27
CA THR A 601 11.08 -6.22 18.52
C THR A 601 10.03 -6.45 19.57
N VAL A 602 9.95 -5.56 20.57
CA VAL A 602 8.86 -5.49 21.54
C VAL A 602 8.31 -4.08 21.52
N GLU A 603 6.99 -3.95 21.36
CA GLU A 603 6.29 -2.67 21.36
C GLU A 603 5.12 -2.72 22.34
N ALA A 604 4.82 -1.59 22.96
CA ALA A 604 3.54 -1.32 23.61
C ALA A 604 2.90 -0.12 22.92
N TYR A 605 1.59 -0.18 22.69
CA TYR A 605 0.86 0.90 22.04
C TYR A 605 -0.45 1.19 22.77
N TYR A 606 -0.92 2.42 22.62
CA TYR A 606 -2.21 2.89 23.07
C TYR A 606 -2.82 3.79 22.01
N MET A 607 -4.02 3.49 21.55
CA MET A 607 -4.81 4.29 20.63
C MET A 607 -6.12 4.70 21.28
N ASN A 608 -6.41 5.99 21.25
CA ASN A 608 -7.68 6.54 21.65
C ASN A 608 -8.38 7.16 20.45
N TYR A 609 -9.62 6.75 20.20
CA TYR A 609 -10.46 7.26 19.14
C TYR A 609 -11.60 8.06 19.75
N ASP A 610 -11.81 9.25 19.24
CA ASP A 610 -12.91 10.14 19.56
C ASP A 610 -13.84 10.21 18.34
N GLY A 611 -15.07 9.72 18.48
CA GLY A 611 -16.05 9.65 17.42
C GLY A 611 -15.73 8.61 16.32
N ASP A 612 -15.23 7.42 16.67
CA ASP A 612 -14.92 6.39 15.66
C ASP A 612 -16.14 6.09 14.77
N ILE A 613 -15.95 6.11 13.44
CA ILE A 613 -17.04 5.90 12.49
C ILE A 613 -17.15 4.42 12.21
N VAL A 614 -18.30 3.85 12.50
CA VAL A 614 -18.60 2.43 12.32
C VAL A 614 -19.96 2.26 11.63
N GLU A 615 -20.10 1.24 10.79
CA GLU A 615 -21.40 0.85 10.25
C GLU A 615 -22.04 -0.19 11.18
N LEU A 616 -23.17 0.13 11.75
CA LEU A 616 -23.86 -0.72 12.71
C LEU A 616 -25.11 -1.34 12.11
N PRO A 617 -25.28 -2.67 12.15
CA PRO A 617 -26.57 -3.30 11.94
C PRO A 617 -27.47 -3.01 13.15
N ARG A 618 -28.61 -2.39 12.90
CA ARG A 618 -29.64 -2.14 13.93
C ARG A 618 -30.95 -2.83 13.55
N GLN A 619 -31.39 -3.75 14.38
CA GLN A 619 -32.70 -4.36 14.22
C GLN A 619 -33.77 -3.48 14.85
N ASN A 620 -34.86 -3.25 14.11
CA ASN A 620 -36.08 -2.67 14.62
C ASN A 620 -37.05 -3.81 14.93
N ASN A 621 -37.35 -4.01 16.21
CA ASN A 621 -38.21 -5.11 16.67
C ASN A 621 -39.71 -4.88 16.44
N GLU A 622 -40.14 -3.66 16.04
CA GLU A 622 -41.52 -3.35 15.72
C GLU A 622 -41.85 -3.62 14.23
N THR A 623 -40.86 -3.32 13.35
CA THR A 623 -41.03 -3.42 11.90
C THR A 623 -40.35 -4.64 11.29
N ASN A 624 -39.54 -5.36 12.09
CA ASN A 624 -38.68 -6.47 11.67
C ASN A 624 -37.72 -6.10 10.51
N VAL A 625 -37.21 -4.87 10.54
CA VAL A 625 -36.25 -4.36 9.56
C VAL A 625 -34.88 -4.25 10.21
N ILE A 626 -33.83 -4.66 9.48
CA ILE A 626 -32.44 -4.40 9.82
C ILE A 626 -31.93 -3.24 8.96
N SER A 627 -31.41 -2.21 9.61
CA SER A 627 -30.75 -1.10 8.95
C SER A 627 -29.25 -1.09 9.26
N TYR A 628 -28.43 -1.04 8.24
CA TYR A 628 -27.00 -0.77 8.37
C TYR A 628 -26.80 0.74 8.25
N THR A 629 -26.33 1.39 9.30
CA THR A 629 -26.21 2.86 9.34
C THR A 629 -24.86 3.26 9.91
N PRO A 630 -24.04 4.05 9.19
CA PRO A 630 -22.80 4.59 9.71
C PRO A 630 -23.10 5.54 10.88
N THR A 631 -22.36 5.35 11.98
CA THR A 631 -22.59 6.03 13.26
C THR A 631 -21.25 6.37 13.91
N ASN A 632 -21.15 7.49 14.60
CA ASN A 632 -20.00 7.79 15.44
C ASN A 632 -20.16 7.08 16.79
N LEU A 633 -19.17 6.28 17.19
CA LEU A 633 -19.06 5.80 18.56
C LEU A 633 -18.65 6.95 19.51
N ASP A 634 -19.12 6.94 20.75
CA ASP A 634 -18.70 7.95 21.74
C ASP A 634 -17.20 7.83 22.02
N LYS A 635 -16.68 6.61 22.12
CA LYS A 635 -15.28 6.35 22.38
C LYS A 635 -14.87 4.95 21.94
N LYS A 636 -13.62 4.82 21.47
CA LYS A 636 -12.95 3.54 21.29
C LYS A 636 -11.53 3.63 21.81
N VAL A 637 -11.10 2.61 22.52
CA VAL A 637 -9.72 2.45 22.98
C VAL A 637 -9.18 1.11 22.49
N ASP A 638 -7.97 1.14 21.94
CA ASP A 638 -7.23 -0.06 21.55
C ASP A 638 -5.82 0.05 22.14
N PHE A 639 -5.41 -0.89 22.97
CA PHE A 639 -4.07 -0.93 23.52
C PHE A 639 -3.52 -2.36 23.52
N GLY A 640 -2.22 -2.49 23.37
CA GLY A 640 -1.65 -3.83 23.28
C GLY A 640 -0.13 -3.86 23.34
N PHE A 641 0.35 -5.09 23.26
CA PHE A 641 1.76 -5.44 23.29
C PHE A 641 2.08 -6.32 22.10
N ASP A 642 3.10 -5.92 21.33
CA ASP A 642 3.58 -6.65 20.18
C ASP A 642 4.93 -7.27 20.46
N PHE A 643 5.10 -8.49 20.00
CA PHE A 643 6.37 -9.18 19.96
C PHE A 643 6.63 -9.65 18.52
N ALA A 644 7.78 -9.30 17.96
CA ALA A 644 8.15 -9.74 16.63
C ALA A 644 9.56 -10.33 16.63
N PHE A 645 9.72 -11.36 15.80
CA PHE A 645 10.96 -12.11 15.63
C PHE A 645 11.20 -12.38 14.15
N ASP A 646 12.34 -11.90 13.63
CA ASP A 646 12.79 -12.14 12.25
C ASP A 646 14.15 -12.81 12.27
N TYR A 647 14.23 -14.04 11.83
CA TYR A 647 15.43 -14.85 11.95
C TYR A 647 15.75 -15.67 10.70
N TYR A 648 17.01 -15.81 10.42
CA TYR A 648 17.53 -16.56 9.30
C TYR A 648 18.31 -17.79 9.79
N PRO A 649 17.64 -18.93 10.05
CA PRO A 649 18.32 -20.15 10.51
C PRO A 649 19.40 -20.61 9.53
N THR A 650 19.17 -20.40 8.24
CA THR A 650 20.13 -20.66 7.16
C THR A 650 20.02 -19.59 6.07
N ASN A 651 21.00 -19.54 5.16
CA ASN A 651 20.97 -18.65 4.00
C ASN A 651 19.80 -18.93 3.01
N THR A 652 19.08 -20.02 3.21
CA THR A 652 17.96 -20.45 2.35
C THR A 652 16.64 -20.49 3.07
N TRP A 653 16.58 -20.17 4.37
CA TRP A 653 15.39 -20.18 5.19
C TRP A 653 15.27 -18.87 5.98
N ASN A 654 14.15 -18.21 5.83
CA ASN A 654 13.71 -17.09 6.67
C ASN A 654 12.50 -17.52 7.49
N LEU A 655 12.53 -17.23 8.77
CA LEU A 655 11.45 -17.43 9.72
C LEU A 655 11.06 -16.07 10.30
N TYR A 656 9.82 -15.65 10.02
CA TYR A 656 9.22 -14.47 10.62
C TYR A 656 8.06 -14.87 11.51
N PHE A 657 8.04 -14.35 12.73
CA PHE A 657 6.95 -14.51 13.66
C PHE A 657 6.61 -13.18 14.29
N VAL A 658 5.31 -12.85 14.39
CA VAL A 658 4.81 -11.73 15.16
C VAL A 658 3.59 -12.17 15.94
N THR A 659 3.46 -11.69 17.16
CA THR A 659 2.24 -11.85 17.96
C THR A 659 1.92 -10.53 18.64
N SER A 660 0.64 -10.19 18.71
CA SER A 660 0.09 -9.02 19.38
C SER A 660 -0.97 -9.48 20.36
N PHE A 661 -0.88 -9.06 21.60
CA PHE A 661 -1.93 -9.20 22.60
C PHE A 661 -2.53 -7.83 22.83
N TYR A 662 -3.81 -7.68 22.59
CA TYR A 662 -4.46 -6.39 22.61
C TYR A 662 -5.86 -6.45 23.22
N ASN A 663 -6.32 -5.30 23.69
CA ASN A 663 -7.66 -5.10 24.18
C ASN A 663 -8.33 -4.01 23.36
N ILE A 664 -9.57 -4.25 22.95
CA ILE A 664 -10.44 -3.27 22.31
C ILE A 664 -11.61 -3.01 23.22
N SER A 665 -11.88 -1.73 23.53
CA SER A 665 -13.06 -1.26 24.23
C SER A 665 -13.81 -0.28 23.34
N GLU A 666 -15.12 -0.49 23.16
CA GLU A 666 -16.00 0.35 22.35
C GLU A 666 -17.19 0.80 23.19
N GLU A 667 -17.47 2.12 23.19
CA GLU A 667 -18.54 2.76 23.95
C GLU A 667 -19.47 3.51 22.99
N ALA A 668 -20.79 3.35 23.16
CA ALA A 668 -21.80 4.08 22.39
C ALA A 668 -23.07 4.34 23.21
N ASN A 669 -23.69 5.51 23.00
CA ASN A 669 -24.97 5.87 23.56
C ASN A 669 -26.00 6.05 22.45
N PHE A 670 -26.98 5.17 22.38
CA PHE A 670 -28.00 5.17 21.32
C PHE A 670 -29.29 5.90 21.71
N GLY A 671 -29.33 6.57 22.86
CA GLY A 671 -30.55 7.19 23.40
C GLY A 671 -31.49 6.17 24.07
N GLU A 672 -31.50 4.93 23.62
CA GLU A 672 -32.23 3.78 24.23
C GLU A 672 -31.43 3.16 25.37
N GLY A 673 -30.09 3.41 25.40
CA GLY A 673 -29.19 2.90 26.42
C GLY A 673 -27.73 3.11 26.05
N PHE A 674 -26.88 2.94 27.07
CA PHE A 674 -25.43 2.97 26.95
C PHE A 674 -24.91 1.54 26.77
N VAL A 675 -23.98 1.38 25.81
CA VAL A 675 -23.29 0.13 25.50
C VAL A 675 -21.81 0.32 25.73
N GLU A 676 -21.20 -0.56 26.47
CA GLU A 676 -19.75 -0.67 26.66
C GLU A 676 -19.36 -2.14 26.48
N LEU A 677 -18.52 -2.39 25.48
CA LEU A 677 -18.01 -3.73 25.16
C LEU A 677 -16.48 -3.70 25.24
N ASP A 678 -15.91 -4.74 25.84
CA ASP A 678 -14.48 -4.90 26.07
C ASP A 678 -14.05 -6.32 25.70
N GLN A 679 -13.01 -6.46 24.88
CA GLN A 679 -12.53 -7.75 24.44
C GLN A 679 -11.00 -7.79 24.36
N TRP A 680 -10.40 -8.74 25.08
CA TRP A 680 -9.02 -9.15 24.86
C TRP A 680 -8.91 -10.09 23.67
N SER A 681 -7.93 -9.87 22.83
CA SER A 681 -7.67 -10.68 21.67
C SER A 681 -6.17 -10.89 21.47
N ASN A 682 -5.84 -11.78 20.55
CA ASN A 682 -4.50 -11.91 20.05
C ASN A 682 -4.49 -12.04 18.52
N TYR A 683 -3.39 -11.57 17.92
CA TYR A 683 -3.10 -11.71 16.52
C TYR A 683 -1.70 -12.30 16.38
N SER A 684 -1.53 -13.33 15.57
CA SER A 684 -0.22 -13.96 15.39
C SER A 684 0.01 -14.34 13.93
N ILE A 685 1.19 -14.02 13.40
CA ILE A 685 1.65 -14.46 12.08
C ILE A 685 2.88 -15.35 12.26
N LEU A 686 2.88 -16.47 11.57
CA LEU A 686 4.05 -17.32 11.35
C LEU A 686 4.29 -17.45 9.85
N GLN A 687 5.42 -16.94 9.38
CA GLN A 687 5.80 -17.01 7.98
C GLN A 687 7.14 -17.74 7.84
N ASN A 688 7.17 -18.72 6.94
CA ASN A 688 8.38 -19.43 6.56
C ASN A 688 8.61 -19.27 5.05
N SER A 689 9.81 -18.84 4.68
CA SER A 689 10.21 -18.69 3.29
C SER A 689 11.49 -19.49 3.03
N PHE A 690 11.42 -20.39 2.06
CA PHE A 690 12.54 -21.25 1.67
C PHE A 690 12.95 -20.97 0.22
N SER A 691 14.24 -20.78 -0.03
CA SER A 691 14.83 -20.73 -1.35
C SER A 691 15.70 -21.97 -1.54
N LEU A 692 15.17 -22.94 -2.28
CA LEU A 692 15.74 -24.28 -2.43
C LEU A 692 16.50 -24.42 -3.75
N LEU A 693 17.26 -25.50 -3.88
CA LEU A 693 18.21 -25.82 -4.94
C LEU A 693 19.43 -24.89 -4.92
N GLU A 694 20.52 -25.32 -5.53
CA GLU A 694 21.78 -24.57 -5.60
C GLU A 694 21.62 -23.23 -6.32
N ASP A 695 20.79 -23.21 -7.37
CA ASP A 695 20.48 -22.02 -8.15
C ASP A 695 19.33 -21.18 -7.56
N ARG A 696 18.81 -21.56 -6.39
CA ARG A 696 17.67 -20.92 -5.67
C ARG A 696 16.42 -20.71 -6.55
N SER A 697 16.26 -21.57 -7.54
CA SER A 697 15.17 -21.46 -8.53
C SER A 697 13.84 -22.03 -8.04
N LEU A 698 13.80 -22.72 -6.92
CA LEU A 698 12.60 -23.23 -6.27
C LEU A 698 12.38 -22.50 -4.96
N ASN A 699 11.25 -21.79 -4.86
CA ASN A 699 10.88 -21.05 -3.67
C ASN A 699 9.57 -21.59 -3.11
N VAL A 700 9.53 -21.73 -1.79
CA VAL A 700 8.34 -22.18 -1.04
C VAL A 700 8.09 -21.20 0.07
N ASN A 701 6.85 -20.67 0.15
CA ASN A 701 6.41 -19.82 1.26
C ASN A 701 5.22 -20.49 1.93
N PHE A 702 5.22 -20.48 3.25
CA PHE A 702 4.11 -20.94 4.06
C PHE A 702 3.81 -19.89 5.13
N THR A 703 2.58 -19.39 5.12
CA THR A 703 2.11 -18.34 6.03
C THR A 703 0.89 -18.84 6.79
N LEU A 704 0.92 -18.67 8.10
CA LEU A 704 -0.23 -18.83 8.99
C LEU A 704 -0.49 -17.51 9.70
N THR A 705 -1.75 -17.07 9.71
CA THR A 705 -2.18 -15.90 10.45
C THR A 705 -3.38 -16.28 11.32
N TRP A 706 -3.17 -16.27 12.63
CA TRP A 706 -4.23 -16.49 13.61
C TRP A 706 -4.76 -15.13 14.10
N VAL A 707 -6.07 -14.95 14.04
CA VAL A 707 -6.76 -13.82 14.65
C VAL A 707 -7.70 -14.40 15.69
N GLY A 708 -7.43 -14.13 16.94
CA GLY A 708 -8.27 -14.56 18.06
C GLY A 708 -9.61 -13.81 18.06
N LYS A 709 -10.54 -14.32 18.85
CA LYS A 709 -11.83 -13.68 19.07
C LYS A 709 -11.63 -12.20 19.41
N ASN A 710 -12.29 -11.30 18.67
CA ASN A 710 -12.10 -9.87 18.81
C ASN A 710 -13.42 -9.09 18.74
N LEU A 711 -13.35 -7.79 19.03
CA LEU A 711 -14.46 -6.85 18.92
C LEU A 711 -14.26 -5.99 17.67
N GLN A 712 -15.29 -5.88 16.85
CA GLN A 712 -15.33 -5.00 15.67
C GLN A 712 -16.71 -4.37 15.55
N GLN A 713 -16.78 -3.04 15.64
CA GLN A 713 -18.05 -2.32 15.43
C GLN A 713 -19.20 -2.82 16.34
N LEU A 714 -18.91 -2.95 17.63
CA LEU A 714 -19.82 -3.51 18.64
C LEU A 714 -20.29 -4.95 18.36
N GLN A 715 -19.62 -5.66 17.47
CA GLN A 715 -19.84 -7.06 17.16
C GLN A 715 -18.67 -7.92 17.63
N THR A 716 -18.94 -9.05 18.20
CA THR A 716 -17.92 -10.06 18.46
C THR A 716 -17.68 -10.87 17.20
N VAL A 717 -16.42 -10.98 16.79
CA VAL A 717 -15.98 -11.86 15.70
C VAL A 717 -15.19 -13.01 16.30
N GLU A 718 -15.58 -14.23 16.01
CA GLU A 718 -14.91 -15.44 16.53
C GLU A 718 -13.54 -15.61 15.87
N ASP A 719 -12.71 -16.48 16.41
CA ASP A 719 -11.35 -16.70 15.96
C ASP A 719 -11.27 -17.30 14.55
N ARG A 720 -10.22 -16.90 13.79
CA ARG A 720 -10.00 -17.30 12.40
C ARG A 720 -8.54 -17.64 12.15
N LEU A 721 -8.30 -18.62 11.27
CA LEU A 721 -6.98 -19.01 10.82
C LEU A 721 -6.86 -18.84 9.30
N PHE A 722 -6.07 -17.91 8.88
CA PHE A 722 -5.68 -17.71 7.48
C PHE A 722 -4.44 -18.56 7.20
N SER A 723 -4.43 -19.26 6.08
CA SER A 723 -3.31 -20.14 5.73
C SER A 723 -3.03 -20.09 4.24
N GLU A 724 -1.77 -19.89 3.87
CA GLU A 724 -1.33 -19.89 2.48
C GLU A 724 -0.06 -20.73 2.32
N LEU A 725 -0.06 -21.58 1.30
CA LEU A 725 1.14 -22.28 0.80
C LEU A 725 1.37 -21.89 -0.65
N SER A 726 2.52 -21.32 -0.95
CA SER A 726 2.90 -20.98 -2.32
C SER A 726 4.25 -21.60 -2.70
N VAL A 727 4.32 -22.13 -3.91
CA VAL A 727 5.50 -22.73 -4.52
C VAL A 727 5.75 -22.09 -5.88
N SER A 728 6.94 -21.61 -6.15
CA SER A 728 7.31 -21.11 -7.46
C SER A 728 8.61 -21.71 -7.95
N LYS A 729 8.67 -21.97 -9.26
CA LYS A 729 9.84 -22.53 -9.96
C LYS A 729 10.22 -21.66 -11.15
N THR A 730 11.44 -21.18 -11.15
CA THR A 730 12.05 -20.52 -12.32
C THR A 730 12.45 -21.57 -13.35
N VAL A 731 12.03 -21.34 -14.60
CA VAL A 731 12.19 -22.27 -15.74
C VAL A 731 12.65 -21.50 -16.99
N LEU A 732 12.81 -22.19 -18.14
CA LEU A 732 13.12 -21.60 -19.45
C LEU A 732 14.36 -20.69 -19.44
N ASN A 733 15.46 -21.18 -18.86
CA ASN A 733 16.71 -20.43 -18.68
C ASN A 733 16.43 -19.08 -17.99
N LYS A 734 15.66 -19.13 -16.89
CA LYS A 734 15.31 -18.00 -16.05
C LYS A 734 14.39 -16.94 -16.70
N LYS A 735 13.84 -17.23 -17.89
CA LYS A 735 12.87 -16.36 -18.56
C LYS A 735 11.43 -16.67 -18.17
N GLY A 736 11.15 -17.88 -17.69
CA GLY A 736 9.83 -18.33 -17.28
C GLY A 736 9.75 -18.54 -15.78
N ILE A 737 8.57 -18.32 -15.20
CA ILE A 737 8.27 -18.67 -13.80
C ILE A 737 6.91 -19.36 -13.80
N ILE A 738 6.84 -20.51 -13.13
CA ILE A 738 5.60 -21.22 -12.86
C ILE A 738 5.35 -21.11 -11.36
N SER A 739 4.14 -20.77 -10.96
CA SER A 739 3.72 -20.69 -9.55
C SER A 739 2.47 -21.50 -9.29
N LEU A 740 2.40 -22.06 -8.10
CA LEU A 740 1.23 -22.74 -7.55
C LEU A 740 1.02 -22.21 -6.14
N SER A 741 -0.18 -21.72 -5.83
CA SER A 741 -0.56 -21.37 -4.46
C SER A 741 -1.89 -22.00 -4.07
N VAL A 742 -2.03 -22.26 -2.77
CA VAL A 742 -3.26 -22.74 -2.13
C VAL A 742 -3.54 -21.80 -0.98
N GLU A 743 -4.70 -21.16 -1.01
CA GLU A 743 -5.20 -20.34 0.10
C GLU A 743 -6.24 -21.12 0.91
N ASP A 744 -6.36 -20.75 2.17
CA ASP A 744 -7.20 -21.38 3.19
C ASP A 744 -7.07 -22.91 3.21
N LEU A 745 -5.81 -23.35 3.39
CA LEU A 745 -5.45 -24.77 3.40
C LEU A 745 -6.25 -25.59 4.40
N PHE A 746 -6.60 -24.98 5.55
CA PHE A 746 -7.30 -25.62 6.67
C PHE A 746 -8.81 -25.36 6.69
N ASN A 747 -9.33 -24.51 5.81
CA ASN A 747 -10.75 -24.12 5.77
C ASN A 747 -11.24 -23.53 7.10
N MET A 748 -10.53 -22.51 7.59
CA MET A 748 -10.78 -21.87 8.90
C MET A 748 -10.77 -20.34 8.80
N GLN A 749 -10.93 -19.77 7.59
CA GLN A 749 -10.91 -18.34 7.35
C GLN A 749 -12.30 -17.71 7.44
N ASP A 750 -13.36 -18.50 7.48
CA ASP A 750 -14.74 -18.01 7.53
C ASP A 750 -15.02 -17.15 8.75
N SER A 751 -15.99 -16.23 8.64
CA SER A 751 -16.31 -15.28 9.69
C SER A 751 -17.59 -15.68 10.42
N ASP A 752 -17.54 -15.81 11.76
CA ASP A 752 -18.70 -15.94 12.64
C ASP A 752 -18.81 -14.65 13.47
N LEU A 753 -19.86 -13.86 13.20
CA LEU A 753 -20.11 -12.57 13.82
C LEU A 753 -21.31 -12.69 14.77
N ARG A 754 -21.27 -12.00 15.91
CA ARG A 754 -22.36 -11.99 16.88
C ARG A 754 -22.59 -10.60 17.43
N LEU A 755 -23.84 -10.19 17.38
CA LEU A 755 -24.34 -8.95 17.95
C LEU A 755 -25.26 -9.26 19.10
N GLY A 756 -25.01 -8.68 20.27
CA GLY A 756 -25.82 -8.96 21.46
C GLY A 756 -25.69 -7.86 22.50
N TYR A 757 -26.41 -6.76 22.32
CA TYR A 757 -26.49 -5.65 23.29
C TYR A 757 -27.86 -4.98 23.20
N LEU A 758 -28.34 -4.41 24.33
CA LEU A 758 -29.68 -3.80 24.42
C LEU A 758 -30.75 -4.75 23.90
N ASN A 759 -31.53 -4.29 22.90
CA ASN A 759 -32.57 -5.06 22.23
C ASN A 759 -32.11 -5.69 20.89
N GLN A 760 -30.83 -5.80 20.67
CA GLN A 760 -30.22 -6.38 19.47
C GLN A 760 -29.77 -7.83 19.73
N SER A 761 -30.13 -8.76 18.87
CA SER A 761 -29.74 -10.17 18.99
C SER A 761 -29.64 -10.82 17.61
N SER A 762 -28.40 -10.88 17.07
CA SER A 762 -28.18 -11.53 15.78
C SER A 762 -26.84 -12.24 15.72
N SER A 763 -26.73 -13.20 14.80
CA SER A 763 -25.48 -13.84 14.42
C SER A 763 -25.43 -14.08 12.93
N SER A 764 -24.23 -14.03 12.36
CA SER A 764 -23.98 -14.22 10.93
C SER A 764 -22.74 -15.09 10.73
N PHE A 765 -22.88 -16.16 9.97
CA PHE A 765 -21.76 -16.97 9.50
C PHE A 765 -21.54 -16.72 8.01
N VAL A 766 -20.31 -16.37 7.62
CA VAL A 766 -19.98 -15.95 6.26
C VAL A 766 -18.84 -16.78 5.69
N ASP A 767 -19.12 -17.53 4.62
CA ASP A 767 -18.14 -18.18 3.74
C ASP A 767 -17.96 -17.31 2.47
N SER A 768 -16.76 -16.80 2.24
CA SER A 768 -16.45 -15.83 1.18
C SER A 768 -15.65 -16.41 0.00
N ASP A 769 -15.74 -17.73 -0.30
CA ASP A 769 -14.96 -18.40 -1.36
C ASP A 769 -13.45 -18.22 -1.17
N ASN A 770 -13.00 -18.31 0.10
CA ASN A 770 -11.62 -18.06 0.50
C ASN A 770 -10.68 -19.21 0.13
N ARG A 771 -11.20 -20.44 -0.02
CA ARG A 771 -10.43 -21.62 -0.31
C ARG A 771 -10.27 -21.85 -1.80
N PHE A 772 -9.06 -21.61 -2.32
CA PHE A 772 -8.80 -21.79 -3.74
C PHE A 772 -7.35 -22.21 -4.05
N ILE A 773 -7.19 -22.75 -5.26
CA ILE A 773 -5.89 -23.08 -5.87
C ILE A 773 -5.65 -22.13 -7.02
N LYS A 774 -4.43 -21.55 -7.08
CA LYS A 774 -3.99 -20.63 -8.14
C LYS A 774 -2.77 -21.18 -8.86
N LEU A 775 -2.84 -21.24 -10.18
CA LEU A 775 -1.73 -21.60 -11.07
C LEU A 775 -1.34 -20.38 -11.89
N GLY A 776 -0.09 -19.97 -11.82
CA GLY A 776 0.46 -18.83 -12.53
C GLY A 776 1.58 -19.23 -13.50
N PHE A 777 1.67 -18.51 -14.60
CA PHE A 777 2.80 -18.55 -15.53
C PHE A 777 3.17 -17.15 -15.97
N ARG A 778 4.48 -16.82 -15.89
CA ARG A 778 5.03 -15.55 -16.36
C ARG A 778 6.21 -15.80 -17.27
N TYR A 779 6.28 -15.04 -18.37
CA TYR A 779 7.41 -15.05 -19.30
C TYR A 779 8.02 -13.66 -19.44
N ASN A 780 9.31 -13.53 -19.15
CA ASN A 780 10.09 -12.30 -19.25
C ASN A 780 10.81 -12.24 -20.62
N PHE A 781 10.76 -11.09 -21.28
CA PHE A 781 11.38 -10.86 -22.60
C PHE A 781 12.09 -9.51 -22.65
N GLY A 782 12.87 -9.31 -23.73
CA GLY A 782 13.68 -8.11 -23.91
C GLY A 782 15.02 -8.22 -23.17
N ASN A 783 15.57 -7.08 -22.72
CA ASN A 783 16.87 -7.04 -22.09
C ASN A 783 16.82 -7.49 -20.62
N THR A 784 16.73 -8.79 -20.41
CA THR A 784 16.69 -9.41 -19.06
C THR A 784 18.06 -9.48 -18.39
N LYS A 785 19.16 -9.24 -19.12
CA LYS A 785 20.52 -9.30 -18.59
C LYS A 785 20.87 -8.11 -17.68
N LEU A 786 20.12 -7.02 -17.77
CA LEU A 786 20.39 -5.79 -17.05
C LEU A 786 19.76 -5.71 -15.65
N ASN A 787 19.03 -6.74 -15.23
CA ASN A 787 18.52 -6.86 -13.84
C ASN A 787 19.61 -7.18 -12.81
N THR A 788 20.85 -7.34 -13.21
CA THR A 788 21.93 -7.85 -12.37
C THR A 788 23.10 -6.92 -12.21
N ASN A 789 23.11 -5.78 -12.87
CA ASN A 789 23.96 -4.70 -12.40
C ASN A 789 23.29 -4.01 -11.17
N GLU A 790 22.89 -4.79 -10.19
CA GLU A 790 22.98 -4.34 -8.82
C GLU A 790 24.48 -4.16 -8.57
N ARG A 791 24.96 -2.97 -8.74
CA ARG A 791 26.13 -2.50 -8.02
C ARG A 791 25.71 -2.51 -6.55
N THR A 792 25.83 -3.69 -5.95
CA THR A 792 25.60 -3.92 -4.51
C THR A 792 26.54 -3.05 -3.67
N THR A 793 27.62 -2.56 -4.22
CA THR A 793 28.61 -1.74 -3.55
C THR A 793 28.19 -0.27 -3.34
N SER A 794 27.51 0.39 -4.28
CA SER A 794 27.17 1.80 -4.08
C SER A 794 25.83 2.05 -3.38
N ALA A 795 24.91 1.10 -3.47
CA ALA A 795 23.62 1.19 -2.75
C ALA A 795 23.76 0.80 -1.28
N GLU A 796 24.59 -0.22 -0.98
CA GLU A 796 24.94 -0.60 0.40
C GLU A 796 25.84 0.45 1.05
N GLU A 797 26.81 1.02 0.33
CA GLU A 797 27.66 2.11 0.83
C GLU A 797 26.89 3.42 0.98
N ARG A 798 25.98 3.75 0.07
CA ARG A 798 25.06 4.88 0.26
C ARG A 798 24.05 4.62 1.37
N GLN A 799 23.61 3.40 1.57
CA GLN A 799 22.79 3.01 2.71
C GLN A 799 23.60 3.06 4.00
N ARG A 800 24.87 2.61 3.98
CA ARG A 800 25.80 2.75 5.11
C ARG A 800 26.13 4.22 5.42
N LEU A 801 26.28 5.09 4.43
CA LEU A 801 26.44 6.54 4.63
C LEU A 801 25.16 7.19 5.19
N LYS A 802 23.96 6.63 4.92
CA LYS A 802 22.71 7.04 5.57
C LYS A 802 22.53 6.42 6.96
N ASP A 803 23.16 5.29 7.21
CA ASP A 803 23.11 4.59 8.50
C ASP A 803 24.22 5.07 9.46
N LEU A 804 25.18 5.86 8.96
CA LEU A 804 26.26 6.49 9.75
C LEU A 804 26.03 7.99 10.02
N ASN A 805 24.94 8.57 9.49
CA ASN A 805 24.59 10.00 9.69
C ASN A 805 23.24 10.14 10.39
#